data_25dab58ddfa10c76472d3110b89f123c
#
_entry.id   25dab58ddfa10c76472d3110b89f123c
#
_cell.length_a   1.000
_cell.length_b   1.000
_cell.length_c   1.000
_cell.angle_alpha   90.00
_cell.angle_beta   90.00
_cell.angle_gamma   90.00
#
_symmetry.space_group_name_H-M   'P 1'
#
loop_
_entity.id
_entity.type
_entity.pdbx_description
1 polymer ?
#
loop_
_entity_poly.entity_id
_entity_poly.type
_entity_poly.pdbx_seq_one_letter_code
_entity_poly.pdbx_strand_id
1 'polypeptide(L)'
;MQDGWVRPGCRRRVGCAVVAALLVATAWGQQPAGSIRGRVLDPSGAVIPNAKVTVTSGQGITRSVNSDAEGRYTLRQLTPGSYSVMAQAPGFATFRKPGVQIVAGRAVTLGISLSISATQAQVEVRANPVQVSVSPMENASAVSISGPSLKSLADDPDALLNQIEELAGPSAGPNPVEIYIDGFLGGDLPPKEDIRNIRVNEDPFSAEYDRLGYGRIDILTKPGGESWHGGGFIVGNSSAFNAASPFLAGTAQPPYHSLLYGGELGGPLAKKASFFFSMERRNINRDNLVNTETLDSSLQPVSFVQAVPNPRVLTSATPRIDYQVTPNNMLTARYHFRDRKDTNEGVDTQFLPSQAYSFLLRHHLLQVSDTQIVSPRVINETRFQFLHFHNLETPQDLSPTLQVLGAFTGGGNSDGTQNRNESHYEVQNLTSVSLPRHYIQWGGFVRDIARRESVNANFNGSFTFNSLAGYQATLQDLSRGLTMAQIQAAGLGPSQFNITDGNPVAGVNRLDGSLWLQDDWRARDNLTFSYGLRFESENVISDHADWAPRLGLSWGLGHGQHVKTVLRAGFGVFYDRFDDDQMIQAQRLNGITQVSYVIQNPMFFPQIPSVATLAASATSVPTVYRIAPNLQSSYALDSAVSIERQVTRNATVSVTYLNSRGGRQWVTNDINAPFPGTYNPANPTSGVRPLGTAAGNIYEYISSGIYRQHQVIANFRVNHRRVSLFGYYVFNNMHSDTAGVDTFAQNPWNLMADYGRAELDIRHRVFLAGSVAMPLGIEFYPMILARSGMPFSITTGEDLFGTGIHNGRPAYANAATPAADVRVTPYGTFDINPGPQALFVPPNTATGPSAFTFNLRMSRTFGFGARGREEHGDSGGGSESGHHHHREGLGGRGLSSGGGGLRGGGTERRYALTLSVEAQNLFNNVNLGIPVGGLNSPLFGRSIDLASGPYSGEGDASRRIDLRLSFGF
;
A
#
# COMPACT_ATOMS: atom_id res chain seq x y z
N MET A 1 -41.44 -87.33 -22.61
CA MET A 1 -42.09 -88.46 -21.98
C MET A 1 -42.92 -87.91 -20.89
N GLN A 2 -44.18 -87.90 -21.10
CA GLN A 2 -45.31 -88.47 -20.38
C GLN A 2 -45.51 -87.81 -19.03
N ASP A 3 -46.52 -87.07 -18.81
CA ASP A 3 -48.02 -87.36 -18.73
C ASP A 3 -48.39 -87.32 -17.27
N GLY A 4 -49.53 -86.75 -16.97
CA GLY A 4 -50.19 -86.92 -15.73
C GLY A 4 -51.09 -85.77 -15.28
N TRP A 5 -52.30 -85.76 -15.88
CA TRP A 5 -53.48 -85.04 -15.41
C TRP A 5 -53.96 -85.46 -14.01
N VAL A 6 -54.55 -84.54 -13.26
CA VAL A 6 -55.86 -84.64 -12.63
C VAL A 6 -56.37 -83.31 -12.07
N ARG A 7 -57.56 -82.90 -12.51
CA ARG A 7 -58.46 -81.85 -11.96
C ARG A 7 -59.34 -82.46 -10.85
N PRO A 8 -60.31 -81.70 -10.25
CA PRO A 8 -60.39 -80.37 -9.66
C PRO A 8 -61.07 -80.42 -8.30
N GLY A 9 -61.13 -79.31 -7.59
CA GLY A 9 -61.89 -79.16 -6.36
C GLY A 9 -61.98 -77.76 -5.77
N CYS A 10 -63.03 -77.09 -6.10
CA CYS A 10 -63.84 -76.15 -5.37
C CYS A 10 -63.24 -75.49 -4.11
N ARG A 11 -62.69 -74.20 -4.25
CA ARG A 11 -62.65 -73.18 -3.20
C ARG A 11 -62.73 -71.77 -3.80
N ARG A 12 -63.83 -71.51 -4.47
CA ARG A 12 -64.24 -70.17 -4.88
C ARG A 12 -65.42 -69.73 -3.99
N ARG A 13 -65.21 -68.98 -2.90
CA ARG A 13 -66.20 -68.04 -2.34
C ARG A 13 -65.72 -67.29 -1.10
N VAL A 14 -64.45 -67.37 -0.67
CA VAL A 14 -63.96 -66.61 0.48
C VAL A 14 -62.99 -65.54 0.04
N GLY A 15 -62.34 -65.60 -1.15
CA GLY A 15 -61.38 -64.66 -1.64
C GLY A 15 -61.93 -63.28 -2.12
N CYS A 16 -63.23 -63.26 -2.56
CA CYS A 16 -63.81 -62.01 -3.06
C CYS A 16 -64.31 -61.08 -1.94
N ALA A 17 -64.59 -61.51 -0.75
CA ALA A 17 -65.01 -60.64 0.38
C ALA A 17 -63.82 -59.94 1.05
N VAL A 18 -62.66 -60.55 1.08
CA VAL A 18 -61.44 -59.93 1.69
C VAL A 18 -60.80 -58.88 0.75
N VAL A 19 -60.87 -59.11 -0.58
CA VAL A 19 -60.40 -58.17 -1.56
C VAL A 19 -61.32 -56.93 -1.67
N ALA A 20 -62.60 -57.07 -1.50
CA ALA A 20 -63.55 -55.95 -1.43
C ALA A 20 -63.47 -55.18 -0.10
N ALA A 21 -63.14 -55.78 1.00
CA ALA A 21 -62.92 -55.10 2.29
C ALA A 21 -61.61 -54.40 2.33
N LEU A 22 -60.53 -54.82 1.65
CA LEU A 22 -59.26 -54.14 1.52
C LEU A 22 -59.31 -52.98 0.55
N LEU A 23 -60.17 -52.97 -0.43
CA LEU A 23 -60.39 -51.85 -1.36
C LEU A 23 -61.27 -50.75 -0.77
N VAL A 24 -62.08 -50.99 0.23
CA VAL A 24 -62.88 -49.97 0.91
C VAL A 24 -62.04 -49.30 2.07
N ALA A 25 -61.02 -49.94 2.62
CA ALA A 25 -60.14 -49.35 3.65
C ALA A 25 -59.11 -48.38 3.11
N THR A 26 -58.83 -48.31 1.78
CA THR A 26 -57.90 -47.38 1.15
C THR A 26 -58.57 -46.08 0.68
N ALA A 27 -59.88 -45.89 0.85
CA ALA A 27 -60.63 -44.70 0.43
C ALA A 27 -60.78 -43.62 1.51
N TRP A 28 -60.19 -43.81 2.71
CA TRP A 28 -60.31 -42.84 3.83
C TRP A 28 -59.02 -42.21 4.20
N GLY A 29 -58.22 -41.66 3.25
CA GLY A 29 -56.93 -41.01 3.54
C GLY A 29 -56.53 -39.85 2.67
N GLN A 30 -57.36 -39.34 1.77
CA GLN A 30 -57.02 -38.16 1.04
C GLN A 30 -57.47 -36.90 1.79
N GLN A 31 -56.62 -36.35 2.62
CA GLN A 31 -56.83 -35.00 3.11
C GLN A 31 -56.86 -34.03 1.91
N PRO A 32 -57.89 -33.19 1.81
CA PRO A 32 -58.00 -32.23 0.71
C PRO A 32 -56.78 -31.30 0.72
N ALA A 33 -55.92 -31.45 -0.29
CA ALA A 33 -54.70 -30.66 -0.43
C ALA A 33 -55.01 -29.28 -0.98
N GLY A 34 -54.27 -28.25 -0.53
CA GLY A 34 -54.31 -26.92 -1.11
C GLY A 34 -53.23 -26.70 -2.17
N SER A 35 -53.19 -25.54 -2.76
CA SER A 35 -52.14 -25.15 -3.71
C SER A 35 -51.76 -23.69 -3.57
N ILE A 36 -50.53 -23.30 -4.02
CA ILE A 36 -50.10 -21.93 -4.16
C ILE A 36 -49.73 -21.64 -5.61
N ARG A 37 -50.18 -20.51 -6.15
CA ARG A 37 -49.86 -20.11 -7.52
C ARG A 37 -49.58 -18.60 -7.55
N GLY A 38 -48.86 -18.14 -8.58
CA GLY A 38 -48.57 -16.69 -8.75
C GLY A 38 -47.66 -16.44 -9.93
N ARG A 39 -47.14 -15.23 -9.96
CA ARG A 39 -46.10 -14.81 -10.91
C ARG A 39 -44.90 -14.30 -10.17
N VAL A 40 -43.72 -14.57 -10.74
CA VAL A 40 -42.45 -13.98 -10.30
C VAL A 40 -42.10 -12.87 -11.27
N LEU A 41 -41.98 -11.64 -10.72
CA LEU A 41 -41.75 -10.40 -11.45
C LEU A 41 -40.52 -9.73 -10.89
N ASP A 42 -39.90 -8.87 -11.67
CA ASP A 42 -38.91 -7.91 -11.20
C ASP A 42 -39.59 -6.60 -10.70
N PRO A 43 -38.86 -5.62 -10.16
CA PRO A 43 -39.42 -4.36 -9.69
C PRO A 43 -40.04 -3.49 -10.80
N SER A 44 -39.69 -3.72 -12.08
CA SER A 44 -40.27 -3.04 -13.24
C SER A 44 -41.56 -3.70 -13.72
N GLY A 45 -41.93 -4.88 -13.16
CA GLY A 45 -43.07 -5.66 -13.58
C GLY A 45 -42.79 -6.67 -14.72
N ALA A 46 -41.53 -6.78 -15.16
CA ALA A 46 -41.12 -7.80 -16.14
C ALA A 46 -41.10 -9.19 -15.51
N VAL A 47 -41.46 -10.22 -16.29
CA VAL A 47 -41.54 -11.58 -15.83
C VAL A 47 -40.16 -12.21 -15.68
N ILE A 48 -39.93 -12.98 -14.61
CA ILE A 48 -38.68 -13.71 -14.37
C ILE A 48 -38.92 -15.19 -14.62
N PRO A 49 -38.46 -15.74 -15.74
CA PRO A 49 -38.52 -17.19 -16.01
C PRO A 49 -37.45 -17.93 -15.21
N ASN A 50 -37.66 -19.25 -14.99
CA ASN A 50 -36.78 -20.16 -14.25
C ASN A 50 -36.45 -19.72 -12.78
N ALA A 51 -37.25 -18.84 -12.19
CA ALA A 51 -37.11 -18.52 -10.78
C ALA A 51 -37.54 -19.74 -9.93
N LYS A 52 -36.69 -20.22 -9.05
CA LYS A 52 -36.96 -21.34 -8.14
C LYS A 52 -37.80 -20.85 -6.96
N VAL A 53 -39.08 -21.28 -6.94
CA VAL A 53 -40.00 -20.99 -5.82
C VAL A 53 -40.08 -22.20 -4.93
N THR A 54 -39.72 -22.04 -3.67
CA THR A 54 -39.65 -23.08 -2.63
C THR A 54 -40.62 -22.76 -1.51
N VAL A 55 -41.39 -23.73 -1.08
CA VAL A 55 -42.30 -23.62 0.07
C VAL A 55 -41.90 -24.62 1.13
N THR A 56 -41.82 -24.19 2.38
CA THR A 56 -41.44 -25.01 3.55
C THR A 56 -42.58 -24.97 4.56
N SER A 57 -43.10 -26.13 4.96
CA SER A 57 -44.13 -26.21 6.00
C SER A 57 -43.54 -26.01 7.40
N GLY A 58 -44.38 -25.73 8.39
CA GLY A 58 -43.96 -25.65 9.79
C GLY A 58 -43.33 -26.92 10.38
N GLN A 59 -43.46 -28.06 9.67
CA GLN A 59 -42.82 -29.35 10.02
C GLN A 59 -41.52 -29.60 9.23
N GLY A 60 -41.04 -28.64 8.46
CA GLY A 60 -39.77 -28.71 7.70
C GLY A 60 -39.90 -29.40 6.32
N ILE A 61 -41.09 -29.81 5.89
CA ILE A 61 -41.28 -30.43 4.56
C ILE A 61 -41.18 -29.34 3.48
N THR A 62 -40.21 -29.48 2.56
CA THR A 62 -39.92 -28.53 1.50
C THR A 62 -40.35 -29.04 0.12
N ARG A 63 -41.01 -28.20 -0.68
CA ARG A 63 -41.31 -28.43 -2.10
C ARG A 63 -40.92 -27.23 -2.95
N SER A 64 -40.43 -27.46 -4.17
CA SER A 64 -40.02 -26.40 -5.08
C SER A 64 -40.53 -26.61 -6.50
N VAL A 65 -40.70 -25.50 -7.24
CA VAL A 65 -41.03 -25.44 -8.66
C VAL A 65 -40.31 -24.25 -9.29
N ASN A 66 -39.97 -24.35 -10.57
CA ASN A 66 -39.45 -23.19 -11.31
C ASN A 66 -40.58 -22.47 -12.02
N SER A 67 -40.49 -21.13 -12.14
CA SER A 67 -41.43 -20.33 -12.95
C SER A 67 -41.27 -20.63 -14.46
N ASP A 68 -42.39 -20.62 -15.19
CA ASP A 68 -42.44 -20.77 -16.64
C ASP A 68 -41.94 -19.52 -17.41
N ALA A 69 -42.00 -19.56 -18.74
CA ALA A 69 -41.54 -18.44 -19.60
C ALA A 69 -42.31 -17.13 -19.36
N GLU A 70 -43.55 -17.20 -18.86
CA GLU A 70 -44.37 -16.04 -18.47
C GLU A 70 -44.26 -15.71 -16.96
N GLY A 71 -43.28 -16.27 -16.29
CA GLY A 71 -43.01 -16.05 -14.87
C GLY A 71 -44.01 -16.73 -13.93
N ARG A 72 -44.93 -17.59 -14.42
CA ARG A 72 -45.95 -18.23 -13.59
C ARG A 72 -45.39 -19.45 -12.86
N TYR A 73 -45.83 -19.65 -11.63
CA TYR A 73 -45.51 -20.84 -10.85
C TYR A 73 -46.75 -21.42 -10.19
N THR A 74 -46.78 -22.75 -10.01
CA THR A 74 -47.86 -23.45 -9.32
C THR A 74 -47.31 -24.63 -8.56
N LEU A 75 -47.50 -24.65 -7.25
CA LEU A 75 -47.20 -25.76 -6.36
C LEU A 75 -48.55 -26.38 -5.88
N ARG A 76 -48.77 -27.63 -6.23
CA ARG A 76 -50.02 -28.40 -5.90
C ARG A 76 -49.73 -29.40 -4.78
N GLN A 77 -50.83 -29.95 -4.22
CA GLN A 77 -50.80 -31.03 -3.20
C GLN A 77 -50.04 -30.61 -1.94
N LEU A 78 -50.25 -29.41 -1.46
CA LEU A 78 -49.74 -28.89 -0.19
C LEU A 78 -50.73 -29.22 0.93
N THR A 79 -50.28 -29.80 2.02
CA THR A 79 -51.09 -30.01 3.21
C THR A 79 -51.55 -28.70 3.80
N PRO A 80 -52.80 -28.56 4.29
CA PRO A 80 -53.23 -27.33 4.95
C PRO A 80 -52.31 -26.96 6.13
N GLY A 81 -51.96 -25.67 6.24
CA GLY A 81 -51.05 -25.18 7.28
C GLY A 81 -50.30 -23.93 6.92
N SER A 82 -49.42 -23.45 7.79
CA SER A 82 -48.59 -22.30 7.57
C SER A 82 -47.30 -22.69 6.86
N TYR A 83 -46.97 -21.94 5.79
CA TYR A 83 -45.78 -22.17 4.97
C TYR A 83 -44.92 -20.91 4.90
N SER A 84 -43.60 -21.10 4.84
CA SER A 84 -42.66 -20.08 4.41
C SER A 84 -42.42 -20.25 2.90
N VAL A 85 -42.62 -19.19 2.14
CA VAL A 85 -42.36 -19.15 0.69
C VAL A 85 -41.07 -18.39 0.43
N MET A 86 -40.16 -19.05 -0.31
CA MET A 86 -38.90 -18.46 -0.75
C MET A 86 -38.81 -18.51 -2.27
N ALA A 87 -38.39 -17.42 -2.91
CA ALA A 87 -38.13 -17.42 -4.35
C ALA A 87 -36.72 -16.89 -4.65
N GLN A 88 -36.03 -17.52 -5.58
CA GLN A 88 -34.68 -17.25 -6.00
C GLN A 88 -34.57 -17.28 -7.52
N ALA A 89 -33.87 -16.30 -8.08
CA ALA A 89 -33.45 -16.26 -9.47
C ALA A 89 -32.04 -15.67 -9.58
N PRO A 90 -31.21 -16.12 -10.55
CA PRO A 90 -29.90 -15.53 -10.79
C PRO A 90 -30.02 -14.04 -11.04
N GLY A 91 -29.21 -13.22 -10.35
CA GLY A 91 -29.23 -11.76 -10.45
C GLY A 91 -30.30 -11.08 -9.59
N PHE A 92 -31.08 -11.81 -8.79
CA PHE A 92 -32.14 -11.24 -7.93
C PHE A 92 -31.94 -11.62 -6.47
N ALA A 93 -32.31 -10.69 -5.57
CA ALA A 93 -32.32 -10.95 -4.14
C ALA A 93 -33.37 -12.03 -3.80
N THR A 94 -33.03 -12.89 -2.85
CA THR A 94 -33.95 -13.93 -2.38
C THR A 94 -35.19 -13.33 -1.75
N PHE A 95 -36.36 -13.60 -2.33
CA PHE A 95 -37.63 -13.25 -1.71
C PHE A 95 -38.00 -14.26 -0.63
N ARG A 96 -38.44 -13.78 0.53
CA ARG A 96 -38.96 -14.64 1.61
C ARG A 96 -40.24 -14.06 2.17
N LYS A 97 -41.25 -14.91 2.31
CA LYS A 97 -42.52 -14.56 2.95
C LYS A 97 -42.95 -15.69 3.89
N PRO A 98 -42.78 -15.53 5.20
CA PRO A 98 -43.29 -16.49 6.17
C PRO A 98 -44.78 -16.34 6.38
N GLY A 99 -45.39 -17.39 6.94
CA GLY A 99 -46.78 -17.34 7.39
C GLY A 99 -47.85 -17.39 6.31
N VAL A 100 -47.55 -17.91 5.10
CA VAL A 100 -48.54 -18.10 4.05
C VAL A 100 -49.45 -19.28 4.41
N GLN A 101 -50.76 -19.00 4.67
CA GLN A 101 -51.72 -20.00 5.06
C GLN A 101 -52.28 -20.77 3.84
N ILE A 102 -52.03 -22.03 3.80
CA ILE A 102 -52.60 -22.96 2.79
C ILE A 102 -53.86 -23.59 3.36
N VAL A 103 -54.98 -23.39 2.66
CA VAL A 103 -56.29 -23.92 3.04
C VAL A 103 -56.64 -25.10 2.15
N ALA A 104 -57.23 -26.09 2.74
CA ALA A 104 -57.72 -27.28 2.05
C ALA A 104 -58.65 -26.93 0.86
N GLY A 105 -58.40 -27.49 -0.32
CA GLY A 105 -59.22 -27.31 -1.52
C GLY A 105 -59.14 -25.94 -2.19
N ARG A 106 -58.35 -24.98 -1.65
CA ARG A 106 -58.21 -23.63 -2.22
C ARG A 106 -56.82 -23.38 -2.81
N ALA A 107 -56.77 -22.58 -3.89
CA ALA A 107 -55.52 -22.07 -4.43
C ALA A 107 -55.25 -20.69 -3.83
N VAL A 108 -54.12 -20.55 -3.11
CA VAL A 108 -53.62 -19.27 -2.61
C VAL A 108 -52.84 -18.58 -3.74
N THR A 109 -53.18 -17.34 -4.07
CA THR A 109 -52.47 -16.57 -5.08
C THR A 109 -51.43 -15.65 -4.37
N LEU A 110 -50.13 -15.83 -4.69
CA LEU A 110 -49.05 -15.01 -4.17
C LEU A 110 -48.21 -14.48 -5.33
N GLY A 111 -48.27 -13.18 -5.60
CA GLY A 111 -47.32 -12.50 -6.46
C GLY A 111 -45.98 -12.34 -5.73
N ILE A 112 -44.88 -12.64 -6.43
CA ILE A 112 -43.53 -12.56 -5.93
C ILE A 112 -42.81 -11.46 -6.76
N SER A 113 -42.35 -10.39 -6.13
CA SER A 113 -41.48 -9.44 -6.76
C SER A 113 -40.07 -9.64 -6.22
N LEU A 114 -39.14 -10.03 -7.10
CA LEU A 114 -37.74 -10.18 -6.77
C LEU A 114 -37.04 -8.87 -7.07
N SER A 115 -36.55 -8.20 -6.04
CA SER A 115 -35.62 -7.09 -6.24
C SER A 115 -34.35 -7.58 -6.90
N ILE A 116 -33.75 -6.77 -7.78
CA ILE A 116 -32.45 -7.09 -8.36
C ILE A 116 -31.47 -7.26 -7.20
N SER A 117 -30.74 -8.37 -7.19
CA SER A 117 -29.68 -8.56 -6.21
C SER A 117 -28.58 -7.54 -6.51
N ALA A 118 -28.68 -6.38 -5.89
CA ALA A 118 -27.48 -5.65 -5.55
C ALA A 118 -26.72 -6.58 -4.60
N THR A 119 -25.65 -7.18 -5.08
CA THR A 119 -24.90 -8.20 -4.32
C THR A 119 -24.30 -7.52 -3.09
N GLN A 120 -25.05 -7.50 -2.00
CA GLN A 120 -24.48 -7.27 -0.69
C GLN A 120 -23.77 -8.56 -0.27
N ALA A 121 -22.46 -8.57 -0.45
CA ALA A 121 -21.65 -9.33 0.47
C ALA A 121 -21.60 -8.52 1.79
N GLN A 122 -22.60 -8.67 2.60
CA GLN A 122 -22.45 -8.48 4.03
C GLN A 122 -21.53 -9.63 4.46
N VAL A 123 -20.22 -9.35 4.52
CA VAL A 123 -19.29 -10.17 5.27
C VAL A 123 -19.57 -9.85 6.74
N GLU A 124 -20.63 -10.42 7.25
CA GLU A 124 -20.73 -10.69 8.67
C GLU A 124 -19.55 -11.61 8.98
N VAL A 125 -18.61 -11.15 9.82
CA VAL A 125 -17.56 -12.00 10.39
C VAL A 125 -18.23 -12.95 11.39
N ARG A 126 -19.08 -13.82 10.90
CA ARG A 126 -19.25 -15.14 11.51
C ARG A 126 -18.01 -15.92 11.11
N ALA A 127 -17.45 -16.67 12.02
CA ALA A 127 -16.33 -17.56 11.77
C ALA A 127 -16.71 -18.56 10.65
N ASN A 128 -16.75 -18.08 9.41
CA ASN A 128 -16.85 -18.96 8.25
C ASN A 128 -15.58 -19.81 8.23
N PRO A 129 -15.71 -21.11 8.01
CA PRO A 129 -14.55 -21.97 7.88
C PRO A 129 -13.63 -21.35 6.83
N VAL A 130 -12.37 -21.15 7.18
CA VAL A 130 -11.37 -20.62 6.28
C VAL A 130 -11.14 -21.67 5.20
N GLN A 131 -11.58 -21.40 3.99
CA GLN A 131 -11.51 -22.36 2.85
C GLN A 131 -10.49 -21.85 1.84
N VAL A 132 -9.76 -22.76 1.23
CA VAL A 132 -8.92 -22.46 0.06
C VAL A 132 -9.78 -22.59 -1.21
N SER A 133 -9.56 -21.72 -2.18
CA SER A 133 -10.32 -21.61 -3.42
C SER A 133 -9.41 -21.67 -4.64
N VAL A 134 -9.91 -22.09 -5.79
CA VAL A 134 -9.21 -22.01 -7.07
C VAL A 134 -9.46 -20.69 -7.82
N SER A 135 -10.21 -19.77 -7.21
CA SER A 135 -10.36 -18.42 -7.74
C SER A 135 -9.04 -17.64 -7.63
N PRO A 136 -8.59 -16.94 -8.68
CA PRO A 136 -7.41 -16.08 -8.60
C PRO A 136 -7.53 -15.01 -7.51
N MET A 137 -8.74 -14.49 -7.27
CA MET A 137 -9.06 -13.47 -6.29
C MET A 137 -8.96 -13.93 -4.83
N GLU A 138 -9.11 -15.20 -4.57
CA GLU A 138 -9.18 -15.78 -3.22
C GLU A 138 -7.91 -16.59 -2.91
N ASN A 139 -6.73 -15.99 -3.11
CA ASN A 139 -5.48 -16.63 -2.74
C ASN A 139 -5.24 -16.52 -1.22
N ALA A 140 -4.43 -17.42 -0.64
CA ALA A 140 -4.22 -17.47 0.81
C ALA A 140 -3.32 -16.33 1.32
N SER A 141 -2.62 -15.60 0.45
CA SER A 141 -1.89 -14.38 0.80
C SER A 141 -2.79 -13.14 0.77
N ALA A 142 -3.98 -13.22 0.17
CA ALA A 142 -4.94 -12.12 0.17
C ALA A 142 -5.48 -11.88 1.58
N VAL A 143 -5.40 -10.63 2.03
CA VAL A 143 -5.93 -10.18 3.31
C VAL A 143 -7.05 -9.17 3.05
N SER A 144 -8.22 -9.42 3.64
CA SER A 144 -9.34 -8.47 3.61
C SER A 144 -9.68 -8.06 5.03
N ILE A 145 -9.58 -6.77 5.33
CA ILE A 145 -9.86 -6.17 6.64
C ILE A 145 -11.10 -5.31 6.52
N SER A 146 -12.16 -5.67 7.24
CA SER A 146 -13.43 -4.95 7.21
C SER A 146 -14.14 -4.99 8.56
N GLY A 147 -15.12 -4.11 8.77
CA GLY A 147 -15.96 -4.09 9.96
C GLY A 147 -15.16 -4.02 11.25
N PRO A 148 -15.38 -4.93 12.23
CA PRO A 148 -14.67 -4.92 13.50
C PRO A 148 -13.14 -5.06 13.38
N SER A 149 -12.66 -5.73 12.32
CA SER A 149 -11.21 -5.93 12.11
C SER A 149 -10.49 -4.62 11.77
N LEU A 150 -11.16 -3.62 11.22
CA LEU A 150 -10.58 -2.28 11.01
C LEU A 150 -10.22 -1.61 12.35
N LYS A 151 -10.87 -1.99 13.44
CA LYS A 151 -10.55 -1.49 14.78
C LYS A 151 -9.18 -1.94 15.29
N SER A 152 -8.60 -3.00 14.70
CA SER A 152 -7.25 -3.46 15.05
C SER A 152 -6.16 -2.53 14.56
N LEU A 153 -6.45 -1.71 13.56
CA LEU A 153 -5.50 -0.77 12.97
C LEU A 153 -5.36 0.49 13.82
N ALA A 154 -4.20 1.14 13.71
CA ALA A 154 -3.88 2.37 14.43
C ALA A 154 -4.90 3.48 14.16
N ASP A 155 -5.08 4.35 15.14
CA ASP A 155 -5.93 5.53 15.03
C ASP A 155 -5.14 6.75 14.54
N ASP A 156 -3.84 6.78 14.77
CA ASP A 156 -2.92 7.77 14.23
C ASP A 156 -2.74 7.55 12.72
N PRO A 157 -2.95 8.55 11.85
CA PRO A 157 -2.86 8.38 10.39
C PRO A 157 -1.49 7.91 9.88
N ASP A 158 -0.39 8.38 10.50
CA ASP A 158 0.96 7.98 10.09
C ASP A 158 1.22 6.51 10.50
N ALA A 159 0.84 6.13 11.72
CA ALA A 159 0.91 4.75 12.18
C ALA A 159 -0.04 3.83 11.40
N LEU A 160 -1.22 4.33 10.98
CA LEU A 160 -2.16 3.58 10.14
C LEU A 160 -1.55 3.25 8.78
N LEU A 161 -0.91 4.23 8.12
CA LEU A 161 -0.23 4.03 6.84
C LEU A 161 0.84 2.93 6.97
N ASN A 162 1.73 3.07 7.95
CA ASN A 162 2.79 2.08 8.19
C ASN A 162 2.21 0.68 8.45
N GLN A 163 1.14 0.56 9.25
CA GLN A 163 0.51 -0.74 9.51
C GLN A 163 -0.15 -1.35 8.27
N ILE A 164 -0.73 -0.54 7.40
CA ILE A 164 -1.32 -1.00 6.14
C ILE A 164 -0.22 -1.49 5.17
N GLU A 165 0.89 -0.78 5.10
CA GLU A 165 2.06 -1.19 4.31
C GLU A 165 2.69 -2.50 4.85
N GLU A 166 2.79 -2.64 6.17
CA GLU A 166 3.22 -3.89 6.79
C GLU A 166 2.25 -5.05 6.53
N LEU A 167 0.94 -4.79 6.46
CA LEU A 167 -0.05 -5.80 6.08
C LEU A 167 0.16 -6.33 4.67
N ALA A 168 0.59 -5.48 3.75
CA ALA A 168 0.90 -5.86 2.38
C ALA A 168 2.14 -6.77 2.29
N GLY A 169 3.03 -6.65 3.25
CA GLY A 169 4.32 -7.32 3.24
C GLY A 169 5.29 -6.68 2.24
N PRO A 170 6.46 -7.26 2.02
CA PRO A 170 7.41 -6.74 1.06
C PRO A 170 6.89 -6.90 -0.36
N SER A 171 6.94 -5.82 -1.12
CA SER A 171 6.67 -5.83 -2.55
C SER A 171 7.72 -6.65 -3.31
N ALA A 172 7.40 -7.02 -4.53
CA ALA A 172 8.40 -7.50 -5.48
C ALA A 172 9.15 -6.29 -6.08
N GLY A 173 10.49 -6.41 -6.16
CA GLY A 173 11.33 -5.35 -6.69
C GLY A 173 11.64 -4.22 -5.69
N PRO A 174 12.28 -3.15 -6.19
CA PRO A 174 12.69 -2.00 -5.40
C PRO A 174 11.55 -0.99 -5.14
N ASN A 175 10.39 -1.19 -5.74
CA ASN A 175 9.28 -0.24 -5.70
C ASN A 175 8.53 -0.27 -4.36
N PRO A 176 8.05 0.86 -3.86
CA PRO A 176 7.23 0.91 -2.66
C PRO A 176 5.87 0.23 -2.88
N VAL A 177 5.19 -0.03 -1.78
CA VAL A 177 3.81 -0.52 -1.77
C VAL A 177 2.89 0.49 -2.43
N GLU A 178 1.95 0.03 -3.26
CA GLU A 178 0.97 0.89 -3.94
C GLU A 178 -0.39 0.84 -3.26
N ILE A 179 -0.95 2.02 -3.03
CA ILE A 179 -2.29 2.19 -2.42
C ILE A 179 -3.25 2.73 -3.46
N TYR A 180 -4.34 1.97 -3.66
CA TYR A 180 -5.47 2.35 -4.51
C TYR A 180 -6.68 2.70 -3.65
N ILE A 181 -7.31 3.81 -3.93
CA ILE A 181 -8.49 4.29 -3.21
C ILE A 181 -9.68 4.34 -4.18
N ASP A 182 -10.69 3.50 -3.91
CA ASP A 182 -11.86 3.32 -4.79
C ASP A 182 -11.47 3.03 -6.26
N GLY A 183 -10.32 2.35 -6.47
CA GLY A 183 -9.80 1.91 -7.77
C GLY A 183 -8.89 2.91 -8.48
N PHE A 184 -8.54 4.03 -7.87
CA PHE A 184 -7.59 4.98 -8.39
C PHE A 184 -6.26 4.91 -7.66
N LEU A 185 -5.17 5.01 -8.40
CA LEU A 185 -3.82 5.16 -7.86
C LEU A 185 -3.61 6.59 -7.36
N GLY A 186 -2.89 6.72 -6.25
CA GLY A 186 -2.52 8.00 -5.69
C GLY A 186 -3.63 8.64 -4.85
N GLY A 187 -3.28 9.74 -4.24
CA GLY A 187 -4.10 10.42 -3.23
C GLY A 187 -3.70 10.04 -1.81
N ASP A 188 -4.15 10.84 -0.87
CA ASP A 188 -3.89 10.62 0.55
C ASP A 188 -4.70 9.45 1.10
N LEU A 189 -4.11 8.73 2.04
CA LEU A 189 -4.85 7.74 2.82
C LEU A 189 -6.12 8.40 3.42
N PRO A 190 -7.32 7.85 3.15
CA PRO A 190 -8.54 8.37 3.74
C PRO A 190 -8.54 8.18 5.26
N PRO A 191 -9.21 9.07 6.02
CA PRO A 191 -9.44 8.85 7.44
C PRO A 191 -9.89 7.43 7.72
N LYS A 192 -9.42 6.82 8.80
CA LYS A 192 -9.79 5.45 9.18
C LYS A 192 -11.30 5.23 9.20
N GLU A 193 -12.04 6.25 9.63
CA GLU A 193 -13.49 6.25 9.70
C GLU A 193 -14.17 6.16 8.34
N ASP A 194 -13.52 6.63 7.28
CA ASP A 194 -14.02 6.58 5.91
C ASP A 194 -13.83 5.21 5.27
N ILE A 195 -12.94 4.38 5.83
CA ILE A 195 -12.58 3.09 5.28
C ILE A 195 -13.69 2.07 5.55
N ARG A 196 -14.20 1.43 4.48
CA ARG A 196 -15.11 0.31 4.56
C ARG A 196 -14.38 -1.03 4.57
N ASN A 197 -13.38 -1.16 3.71
CA ASN A 197 -12.62 -2.39 3.51
C ASN A 197 -11.22 -2.08 2.99
N ILE A 198 -10.24 -2.81 3.47
CA ILE A 198 -8.88 -2.83 2.94
C ILE A 198 -8.64 -4.23 2.39
N ARG A 199 -8.19 -4.34 1.16
CA ARG A 199 -7.83 -5.58 0.48
C ARG A 199 -6.37 -5.53 0.10
N VAL A 200 -5.67 -6.60 0.35
CA VAL A 200 -4.22 -6.69 0.15
C VAL A 200 -3.92 -7.95 -0.65
N ASN A 201 -3.03 -7.86 -1.62
CA ASN A 201 -2.51 -8.98 -2.41
C ASN A 201 -3.60 -9.81 -3.15
N GLU A 202 -4.70 -9.20 -3.61
CA GLU A 202 -5.70 -9.88 -4.44
C GLU A 202 -5.19 -10.02 -5.88
N ASP A 203 -5.31 -11.21 -6.47
CA ASP A 203 -4.96 -11.56 -7.87
C ASP A 203 -3.62 -10.95 -8.36
N PRO A 204 -2.46 -11.34 -7.81
CA PRO A 204 -1.21 -10.62 -8.03
C PRO A 204 -0.74 -10.49 -9.48
N PHE A 205 -1.20 -11.37 -10.37
CA PHE A 205 -0.84 -11.40 -11.79
C PHE A 205 -1.96 -10.90 -12.73
N SER A 206 -2.92 -10.13 -12.21
CA SER A 206 -3.98 -9.56 -13.06
C SER A 206 -3.39 -8.58 -14.09
N ALA A 207 -3.92 -8.67 -15.33
CA ALA A 207 -3.59 -7.72 -16.40
C ALA A 207 -4.18 -6.32 -16.16
N GLU A 208 -5.14 -6.18 -15.23
CA GLU A 208 -5.65 -4.90 -14.75
C GLU A 208 -4.56 -4.06 -14.07
N TYR A 209 -3.57 -4.72 -13.45
CA TYR A 209 -2.54 -4.04 -12.67
C TYR A 209 -1.34 -3.66 -13.51
N ASP A 210 -0.83 -2.45 -13.32
CA ASP A 210 0.42 -1.96 -13.92
C ASP A 210 1.64 -2.55 -13.23
N ARG A 211 1.57 -2.87 -11.94
CA ARG A 211 2.61 -3.55 -11.16
C ARG A 211 2.10 -4.88 -10.60
N LEU A 212 3.04 -5.71 -10.15
CA LEU A 212 2.70 -6.99 -9.51
C LEU A 212 1.86 -6.74 -8.26
N GLY A 213 0.74 -7.47 -8.14
CA GLY A 213 -0.19 -7.29 -7.04
C GLY A 213 0.28 -7.79 -5.66
N TYR A 214 1.48 -8.37 -5.52
CA TYR A 214 2.12 -8.52 -4.21
C TYR A 214 2.61 -7.15 -3.72
N GLY A 215 2.10 -6.71 -2.57
CA GLY A 215 2.28 -5.36 -2.08
C GLY A 215 1.20 -4.37 -2.51
N ARG A 216 0.21 -4.76 -3.33
CA ARG A 216 -0.92 -3.91 -3.68
C ARG A 216 -1.94 -3.85 -2.57
N ILE A 217 -2.41 -2.64 -2.28
CA ILE A 217 -3.44 -2.35 -1.29
C ILE A 217 -4.60 -1.62 -1.97
N ASP A 218 -5.80 -2.20 -1.89
CA ASP A 218 -7.02 -1.57 -2.37
C ASP A 218 -7.90 -1.15 -1.18
N ILE A 219 -8.13 0.14 -1.04
CA ILE A 219 -8.97 0.74 0.00
C ILE A 219 -10.30 1.12 -0.61
N LEU A 220 -11.38 0.60 -0.04
CA LEU A 220 -12.75 0.96 -0.42
C LEU A 220 -13.36 1.86 0.66
N THR A 221 -13.91 3.01 0.25
CA THR A 221 -14.52 3.97 1.16
C THR A 221 -15.99 3.64 1.45
N LYS A 222 -16.50 4.18 2.56
CA LYS A 222 -17.92 4.00 2.98
C LYS A 222 -18.87 4.75 2.07
N PRO A 223 -19.99 4.13 1.62
CA PRO A 223 -21.08 4.83 0.96
C PRO A 223 -22.00 5.52 1.97
N GLY A 224 -22.89 6.38 1.48
CA GLY A 224 -23.86 7.09 2.31
C GLY A 224 -24.83 6.22 3.09
N GLY A 225 -25.49 5.26 2.46
CA GLY A 225 -26.46 4.36 3.11
C GLY A 225 -27.90 4.85 3.14
N GLU A 226 -28.82 3.93 3.51
CA GLU A 226 -30.30 4.17 3.51
C GLU A 226 -30.83 4.73 4.83
N SER A 227 -30.06 4.67 5.90
CA SER A 227 -30.43 5.19 7.23
C SER A 227 -29.40 6.19 7.73
N TRP A 228 -29.89 7.17 8.49
CA TRP A 228 -29.00 8.12 9.17
C TRP A 228 -28.10 7.41 10.16
N HIS A 229 -26.82 7.63 10.04
CA HIS A 229 -25.78 7.12 10.92
C HIS A 229 -24.64 8.13 11.01
N GLY A 230 -23.93 8.10 12.09
CA GLY A 230 -22.80 8.99 12.25
C GLY A 230 -22.04 8.72 13.54
N GLY A 231 -20.96 9.47 13.72
CA GLY A 231 -20.15 9.36 14.90
C GLY A 231 -19.14 10.48 15.03
N GLY A 232 -18.52 10.50 16.19
CA GLY A 232 -17.41 11.40 16.46
C GLY A 232 -16.38 10.71 17.33
N PHE A 233 -15.15 11.15 17.24
CA PHE A 233 -14.05 10.58 17.99
C PHE A 233 -13.05 11.65 18.41
N ILE A 234 -12.30 11.33 19.46
CA ILE A 234 -11.13 12.07 19.91
C ILE A 234 -10.03 11.07 20.29
N VAL A 235 -8.82 11.31 19.82
CA VAL A 235 -7.61 10.54 20.17
C VAL A 235 -6.59 11.51 20.75
N GLY A 236 -6.03 11.15 21.88
CA GLY A 236 -5.05 11.98 22.58
C GLY A 236 -3.82 11.19 22.98
N ASN A 237 -2.66 11.83 22.85
CA ASN A 237 -1.38 11.34 23.33
C ASN A 237 -0.59 12.47 24.00
N SER A 238 0.26 12.12 24.97
CA SER A 238 1.14 13.06 25.66
C SER A 238 2.46 12.39 26.02
N SER A 239 3.54 13.20 26.10
CA SER A 239 4.85 12.75 26.56
C SER A 239 4.82 12.02 27.90
N ALA A 240 3.83 12.33 28.76
CA ALA A 240 3.66 11.63 30.04
C ALA A 240 3.38 10.11 29.90
N PHE A 241 2.88 9.67 28.76
CA PHE A 241 2.57 8.27 28.46
C PHE A 241 3.61 7.61 27.56
N ASN A 242 4.52 8.40 26.99
CA ASN A 242 5.53 7.95 26.03
C ASN A 242 6.87 7.68 26.74
N ALA A 243 7.67 6.76 26.19
CA ALA A 243 9.04 6.59 26.62
C ALA A 243 9.93 7.72 26.04
N ALA A 244 10.90 8.17 26.86
CA ALA A 244 11.90 9.12 26.37
C ALA A 244 12.82 8.48 25.33
N SER A 245 13.30 9.28 24.37
CA SER A 245 14.32 8.84 23.43
C SER A 245 15.63 8.50 24.17
N PRO A 246 16.28 7.36 23.87
CA PRO A 246 17.54 6.99 24.47
C PRO A 246 18.68 7.97 24.14
N PHE A 247 18.51 8.79 23.11
CA PHE A 247 19.50 9.77 22.65
C PHE A 247 19.46 11.11 23.39
N LEU A 248 18.49 11.31 24.29
CA LEU A 248 18.39 12.54 25.11
C LEU A 248 19.48 12.66 26.17
N ALA A 249 20.33 11.65 26.34
CA ALA A 249 21.54 11.68 27.19
C ALA A 249 21.31 12.27 28.62
N GLY A 250 20.15 11.97 29.23
CA GLY A 250 19.78 12.44 30.56
C GLY A 250 19.16 13.83 30.61
N THR A 251 18.94 14.50 29.50
CA THR A 251 18.12 15.70 29.40
C THR A 251 16.63 15.37 29.58
N ALA A 252 15.83 16.36 30.03
CA ALA A 252 14.40 16.17 30.19
C ALA A 252 13.74 15.81 28.83
N GLN A 253 12.78 14.88 28.87
CA GLN A 253 11.97 14.57 27.69
C GLN A 253 11.22 15.81 27.23
N PRO A 254 11.32 16.19 25.93
CA PRO A 254 10.59 17.33 25.38
C PRO A 254 9.09 17.16 25.53
N PRO A 255 8.33 18.25 25.67
CA PRO A 255 6.88 18.18 25.76
C PRO A 255 6.31 17.75 24.40
N TYR A 256 5.65 16.60 24.38
CA TYR A 256 4.91 16.09 23.22
C TYR A 256 3.42 16.04 23.55
N HIS A 257 2.59 16.48 22.60
CA HIS A 257 1.17 16.16 22.63
C HIS A 257 0.60 16.05 21.21
N SER A 258 -0.34 15.12 21.05
CA SER A 258 -1.11 14.95 19.83
C SER A 258 -2.59 14.90 20.17
N LEU A 259 -3.38 15.65 19.44
CA LEU A 259 -4.83 15.64 19.53
C LEU A 259 -5.42 15.49 18.13
N LEU A 260 -6.03 14.33 17.85
CA LEU A 260 -6.80 14.04 16.65
C LEU A 260 -8.27 13.95 17.02
N TYR A 261 -9.12 14.70 16.34
CA TYR A 261 -10.57 14.66 16.56
C TYR A 261 -11.29 14.83 15.22
N GLY A 262 -12.48 14.23 15.15
CA GLY A 262 -13.27 14.28 13.93
C GLY A 262 -14.63 13.61 14.10
N GLY A 263 -15.31 13.52 12.98
CA GLY A 263 -16.60 12.85 12.93
C GLY A 263 -17.06 12.56 11.51
N GLU A 264 -18.05 11.68 11.44
CA GLU A 264 -18.69 11.29 10.19
C GLU A 264 -20.21 11.35 10.30
N LEU A 265 -20.87 11.62 9.18
CA LEU A 265 -22.33 11.61 9.05
C LEU A 265 -22.70 11.05 7.68
N GLY A 266 -23.60 10.08 7.65
CA GLY A 266 -24.11 9.51 6.41
C GLY A 266 -25.62 9.26 6.48
N GLY A 267 -26.25 9.18 5.33
CA GLY A 267 -27.67 8.88 5.26
C GLY A 267 -28.31 9.22 3.92
N PRO A 268 -29.64 9.04 3.80
CA PRO A 268 -30.36 9.32 2.58
C PRO A 268 -30.56 10.83 2.40
N LEU A 269 -30.24 11.36 1.20
CA LEU A 269 -30.65 12.71 0.75
C LEU A 269 -32.01 12.67 0.10
N ALA A 270 -32.30 11.61 -0.66
CA ALA A 270 -33.54 11.38 -1.38
C ALA A 270 -33.73 9.87 -1.60
N LYS A 271 -34.88 9.47 -2.22
CA LYS A 271 -35.14 8.05 -2.53
C LYS A 271 -34.07 7.38 -3.41
N LYS A 272 -33.33 8.17 -4.18
CA LYS A 272 -32.28 7.69 -5.11
C LYS A 272 -30.90 8.25 -4.81
N ALA A 273 -30.74 8.99 -3.72
CA ALA A 273 -29.50 9.64 -3.37
C ALA A 273 -29.15 9.43 -1.91
N SER A 274 -27.92 9.11 -1.63
CA SER A 274 -27.33 9.11 -0.28
C SER A 274 -26.07 9.94 -0.24
N PHE A 275 -25.68 10.37 0.95
CA PHE A 275 -24.46 11.10 1.17
C PHE A 275 -23.66 10.48 2.32
N PHE A 276 -22.37 10.72 2.28
CA PHE A 276 -21.46 10.50 3.39
C PHE A 276 -20.54 11.72 3.51
N PHE A 277 -20.32 12.20 4.70
CA PHE A 277 -19.41 13.30 4.99
C PHE A 277 -18.54 12.95 6.19
N SER A 278 -17.25 13.13 6.08
CA SER A 278 -16.33 13.06 7.20
C SER A 278 -15.45 14.30 7.26
N MET A 279 -15.00 14.62 8.47
CA MET A 279 -14.03 15.66 8.72
C MET A 279 -13.17 15.28 9.91
N GLU A 280 -11.88 15.53 9.81
CA GLU A 280 -10.95 15.36 10.93
C GLU A 280 -9.94 16.50 11.00
N ARG A 281 -9.45 16.73 12.22
CA ARG A 281 -8.35 17.66 12.46
C ARG A 281 -7.39 17.05 13.46
N ARG A 282 -6.10 17.16 13.14
CA ARG A 282 -4.98 16.72 13.97
C ARG A 282 -4.08 17.89 14.30
N ASN A 283 -3.80 18.10 15.55
CA ASN A 283 -2.79 19.03 16.04
C ASN A 283 -1.72 18.23 16.77
N ILE A 284 -0.47 18.33 16.31
CA ILE A 284 0.66 17.65 16.93
C ILE A 284 1.68 18.71 17.31
N ASN A 285 2.13 18.68 18.56
CA ASN A 285 3.40 19.28 18.97
C ASN A 285 4.38 18.12 19.18
N ARG A 286 5.32 18.03 18.29
CA ARG A 286 6.43 17.06 18.33
C ARG A 286 7.74 17.81 18.30
N ASP A 287 8.83 17.11 18.58
CA ASP A 287 10.16 17.63 18.48
C ASP A 287 11.00 16.73 17.59
N ASN A 288 11.78 17.33 16.69
CA ASN A 288 12.82 16.64 15.96
C ASN A 288 14.10 16.65 16.81
N LEU A 289 14.79 15.52 16.89
CA LEU A 289 15.98 15.39 17.71
C LEU A 289 17.24 15.49 16.85
N VAL A 290 18.01 16.56 17.04
CA VAL A 290 19.39 16.64 16.53
C VAL A 290 20.27 15.85 17.47
N ASN A 291 21.08 14.94 16.94
CA ASN A 291 22.02 14.11 17.71
C ASN A 291 23.28 13.86 16.87
N THR A 292 24.24 14.78 16.98
CA THR A 292 25.43 14.75 16.15
C THR A 292 26.65 15.30 16.91
N GLU A 293 27.78 15.41 16.23
CA GLU A 293 28.95 16.09 16.72
C GLU A 293 29.17 17.40 15.95
N THR A 294 29.45 18.50 16.69
CA THR A 294 29.77 19.82 16.16
C THR A 294 31.04 20.36 16.81
N LEU A 295 31.37 21.63 16.58
CA LEU A 295 32.45 22.33 17.29
C LEU A 295 31.87 23.34 18.28
N ASP A 296 32.47 23.42 19.48
CA ASP A 296 32.16 24.45 20.44
C ASP A 296 32.82 25.81 20.06
N SER A 297 32.61 26.83 20.89
CA SER A 297 33.21 28.16 20.68
C SER A 297 34.75 28.17 20.74
N SER A 298 35.38 27.15 21.29
CA SER A 298 36.83 26.93 21.36
C SER A 298 37.30 26.03 20.20
N LEU A 299 36.44 25.76 19.23
CA LEU A 299 36.67 24.88 18.09
C LEU A 299 37.03 23.44 18.50
N GLN A 300 36.51 22.94 19.63
CA GLN A 300 36.68 21.52 20.02
C GLN A 300 35.46 20.72 19.66
N PRO A 301 35.62 19.47 19.21
CA PRO A 301 34.52 18.57 18.95
C PRO A 301 33.68 18.35 20.21
N VAL A 302 32.39 18.52 20.10
CA VAL A 302 31.40 18.36 21.17
C VAL A 302 30.15 17.69 20.66
N SER A 303 29.60 16.77 21.47
CA SER A 303 28.30 16.20 21.22
C SER A 303 27.21 17.27 21.27
N PHE A 304 26.41 17.37 20.23
CA PHE A 304 25.31 18.31 20.10
C PHE A 304 23.98 17.53 20.07
N VAL A 305 23.23 17.64 21.18
CA VAL A 305 21.90 17.03 21.30
C VAL A 305 20.90 18.14 21.58
N GLN A 306 19.95 18.33 20.68
CA GLN A 306 18.91 19.35 20.82
C GLN A 306 17.58 18.86 20.28
N ALA A 307 16.51 19.00 21.08
CA ALA A 307 15.13 18.83 20.60
C ALA A 307 14.63 20.15 20.00
N VAL A 308 14.13 20.12 18.78
CA VAL A 308 13.62 21.28 18.04
C VAL A 308 12.13 21.08 17.82
N PRO A 309 11.26 22.00 18.34
CA PRO A 309 9.81 21.88 18.13
C PRO A 309 9.43 21.85 16.65
N ASN A 310 8.67 20.83 16.24
CA ASN A 310 8.14 20.65 14.89
C ASN A 310 6.61 20.44 14.94
N PRO A 311 5.84 21.51 15.21
CA PRO A 311 4.39 21.42 15.25
C PRO A 311 3.80 21.19 13.87
N ARG A 312 2.78 20.28 13.82
CA ARG A 312 2.01 19.94 12.63
C ARG A 312 0.53 20.16 12.87
N VAL A 313 -0.14 20.75 11.89
CA VAL A 313 -1.60 20.85 11.83
C VAL A 313 -2.09 20.25 10.52
N LEU A 314 -2.96 19.26 10.62
CA LEU A 314 -3.59 18.59 9.49
C LEU A 314 -5.12 18.74 9.60
N THR A 315 -5.77 19.13 8.51
CA THR A 315 -7.24 19.15 8.41
C THR A 315 -7.65 18.43 7.13
N SER A 316 -8.60 17.50 7.23
CA SER A 316 -9.18 16.83 6.05
C SER A 316 -10.70 16.84 6.11
N ALA A 317 -11.35 16.88 4.93
CA ALA A 317 -12.79 16.81 4.78
C ALA A 317 -13.14 16.03 3.50
N THR A 318 -14.10 15.11 3.61
CA THR A 318 -14.48 14.21 2.52
C THR A 318 -15.99 14.13 2.37
N PRO A 319 -16.66 14.97 1.55
CA PRO A 319 -18.01 14.74 1.09
C PRO A 319 -18.05 13.68 -0.02
N ARG A 320 -19.06 12.82 0.03
CA ARG A 320 -19.41 11.82 -0.98
C ARG A 320 -20.90 11.81 -1.22
N ILE A 321 -21.30 11.64 -2.47
CA ILE A 321 -22.68 11.48 -2.91
C ILE A 321 -22.76 10.23 -3.80
N ASP A 322 -23.71 9.36 -3.49
CA ASP A 322 -24.07 8.21 -4.30
C ASP A 322 -25.47 8.46 -4.86
N TYR A 323 -25.62 8.44 -6.20
CA TYR A 323 -26.86 8.73 -6.90
C TYR A 323 -27.26 7.62 -7.86
N GLN A 324 -28.41 7.00 -7.62
CA GLN A 324 -28.98 5.98 -8.49
C GLN A 324 -29.66 6.63 -9.70
N VAL A 325 -28.94 6.78 -10.81
CA VAL A 325 -29.46 7.37 -12.06
C VAL A 325 -30.63 6.53 -12.59
N THR A 326 -30.42 5.23 -12.72
CA THR A 326 -31.42 4.22 -13.04
C THR A 326 -31.30 3.03 -12.08
N PRO A 327 -32.21 2.07 -12.05
CA PRO A 327 -32.06 0.87 -11.23
C PRO A 327 -30.77 0.08 -11.50
N ASN A 328 -30.20 0.24 -12.70
CA ASN A 328 -29.02 -0.47 -13.16
C ASN A 328 -27.79 0.42 -13.31
N ASN A 329 -27.88 1.68 -12.88
CA ASN A 329 -26.77 2.64 -13.01
C ASN A 329 -26.62 3.46 -11.73
N MET A 330 -25.39 3.44 -11.18
CA MET A 330 -24.98 4.16 -9.98
C MET A 330 -23.86 5.13 -10.30
N LEU A 331 -24.11 6.41 -10.06
CA LEU A 331 -23.10 7.48 -10.10
C LEU A 331 -22.63 7.80 -8.68
N THR A 332 -21.32 7.73 -8.45
CA THR A 332 -20.68 8.13 -7.20
C THR A 332 -19.77 9.31 -7.45
N ALA A 333 -19.88 10.36 -6.65
CA ALA A 333 -18.96 11.48 -6.63
C ALA A 333 -18.38 11.64 -5.22
N ARG A 334 -17.07 11.66 -5.12
CA ARG A 334 -16.31 11.86 -3.87
C ARG A 334 -15.32 13.00 -4.08
N TYR A 335 -15.32 13.93 -3.15
CA TYR A 335 -14.30 14.97 -3.09
C TYR A 335 -13.53 14.80 -1.79
N HIS A 336 -12.20 15.00 -1.82
CA HIS A 336 -11.36 15.00 -0.65
C HIS A 336 -10.50 16.26 -0.64
N PHE A 337 -10.53 16.95 0.47
CA PHE A 337 -9.70 18.12 0.75
C PHE A 337 -8.77 17.82 1.90
N ARG A 338 -7.50 18.23 1.75
CA ARG A 338 -6.48 18.16 2.80
C ARG A 338 -5.65 19.44 2.83
N ASP A 339 -5.44 19.98 4.03
CA ASP A 339 -4.55 21.11 4.33
C ASP A 339 -3.61 20.68 5.47
N ARG A 340 -2.31 20.64 5.18
CA ARG A 340 -1.25 20.30 6.15
C ARG A 340 -0.28 21.48 6.25
N LYS A 341 0.05 21.83 7.48
CA LYS A 341 1.03 22.87 7.81
C LYS A 341 1.98 22.35 8.87
N ASP A 342 3.26 22.36 8.54
CA ASP A 342 4.33 21.96 9.44
C ASP A 342 5.28 23.15 9.59
N THR A 343 5.92 23.25 10.78
CA THR A 343 6.92 24.26 11.06
C THR A 343 8.19 23.56 11.53
N ASN A 344 9.36 24.06 11.13
CA ASN A 344 10.67 23.49 11.44
C ASN A 344 10.85 22.05 10.88
N GLU A 345 10.27 21.76 9.71
CA GLU A 345 10.67 20.57 8.91
C GLU A 345 12.14 20.75 8.46
N GLY A 346 12.78 19.65 8.02
CA GLY A 346 14.17 19.65 7.57
C GLY A 346 15.22 19.59 8.68
N VAL A 347 14.81 19.61 9.94
CA VAL A 347 15.68 19.35 11.10
C VAL A 347 15.63 17.86 11.42
N ASP A 348 16.79 17.23 11.51
CA ASP A 348 16.91 15.80 11.79
C ASP A 348 18.23 15.53 12.53
N THR A 349 18.56 14.28 12.81
CA THR A 349 19.73 13.87 13.60
C THR A 349 21.02 14.59 13.26
N GLN A 350 21.34 14.78 11.98
CA GLN A 350 22.54 15.48 11.51
C GLN A 350 22.24 16.82 10.86
N PHE A 351 20.98 17.22 10.73
CA PHE A 351 20.56 18.50 10.18
C PHE A 351 20.25 19.48 11.31
N LEU A 352 21.10 20.51 11.44
CA LEU A 352 21.01 21.49 12.51
C LEU A 352 19.73 22.35 12.41
N PRO A 353 19.31 23.04 13.48
CA PRO A 353 18.10 23.86 13.49
C PRO A 353 18.04 24.93 12.39
N SER A 354 19.17 25.38 11.89
CA SER A 354 19.27 26.36 10.77
C SER A 354 18.81 25.79 9.43
N GLN A 355 18.66 24.46 9.31
CA GLN A 355 18.09 23.78 8.13
C GLN A 355 16.56 23.81 8.08
N ALA A 356 15.92 24.38 9.12
CA ALA A 356 14.47 24.39 9.26
C ALA A 356 13.76 25.16 8.13
N TYR A 357 12.63 24.60 7.68
CA TYR A 357 11.69 25.26 6.78
C TYR A 357 10.25 25.10 7.24
N SER A 358 9.38 25.98 6.75
CA SER A 358 7.92 25.83 6.88
C SER A 358 7.39 25.10 5.67
N PHE A 359 6.47 24.16 5.90
CA PHE A 359 5.84 23.31 4.88
C PHE A 359 4.33 23.52 4.84
N LEU A 360 3.80 23.79 3.66
CA LEU A 360 2.35 23.83 3.37
C LEU A 360 2.02 22.85 2.26
N LEU A 361 1.05 21.98 2.51
CA LEU A 361 0.50 21.06 1.52
C LEU A 361 -1.02 21.22 1.45
N ARG A 362 -1.55 21.44 0.24
CA ARG A 362 -2.98 21.44 -0.04
C ARG A 362 -3.31 20.46 -1.14
N HIS A 363 -4.24 19.57 -0.86
CA HIS A 363 -4.74 18.59 -1.82
C HIS A 363 -6.23 18.81 -2.09
N HIS A 364 -6.60 18.70 -3.36
CA HIS A 364 -7.96 18.69 -3.86
C HIS A 364 -8.12 17.47 -4.76
N LEU A 365 -8.90 16.50 -4.34
CA LEU A 365 -9.13 15.26 -5.07
C LEU A 365 -10.63 15.12 -5.36
N LEU A 366 -10.99 15.06 -6.64
CA LEU A 366 -12.35 14.74 -7.09
C LEU A 366 -12.31 13.40 -7.82
N GLN A 367 -13.13 12.45 -7.37
CA GLN A 367 -13.32 11.15 -8.00
C GLN A 367 -14.79 10.97 -8.36
N VAL A 368 -15.04 10.59 -9.59
CA VAL A 368 -16.39 10.29 -10.10
C VAL A 368 -16.36 8.91 -10.74
N SER A 369 -17.28 8.04 -10.33
CA SER A 369 -17.41 6.71 -10.91
C SER A 369 -18.86 6.44 -11.29
N ASP A 370 -19.07 5.90 -12.49
CA ASP A 370 -20.34 5.44 -13.02
C ASP A 370 -20.28 3.92 -13.20
N THR A 371 -21.11 3.20 -12.46
CA THR A 371 -21.20 1.74 -12.53
C THR A 371 -22.52 1.34 -13.18
N GLN A 372 -22.45 0.67 -14.33
CA GLN A 372 -23.59 0.22 -15.12
C GLN A 372 -23.69 -1.32 -15.13
N ILE A 373 -24.83 -1.83 -14.72
CA ILE A 373 -25.22 -3.21 -14.91
C ILE A 373 -25.91 -3.30 -16.27
N VAL A 374 -25.11 -3.47 -17.35
CA VAL A 374 -25.63 -3.55 -18.73
C VAL A 374 -26.53 -4.77 -18.91
N SER A 375 -26.15 -5.88 -18.27
CA SER A 375 -26.96 -7.10 -18.18
C SER A 375 -26.54 -7.90 -16.94
N PRO A 376 -27.26 -8.97 -16.56
CA PRO A 376 -26.85 -9.83 -15.44
C PRO A 376 -25.44 -10.45 -15.56
N ARG A 377 -24.84 -10.39 -16.75
CA ARG A 377 -23.52 -10.92 -17.06
C ARG A 377 -22.49 -9.87 -17.38
N VAL A 378 -22.90 -8.62 -17.62
CA VAL A 378 -22.01 -7.56 -18.11
C VAL A 378 -22.12 -6.36 -17.19
N ILE A 379 -20.99 -5.99 -16.60
CA ILE A 379 -20.84 -4.77 -15.79
C ILE A 379 -19.80 -3.90 -16.48
N ASN A 380 -20.15 -2.62 -16.67
CA ASN A 380 -19.21 -1.60 -17.14
C ASN A 380 -19.02 -0.56 -16.05
N GLU A 381 -17.81 -0.09 -15.92
CA GLU A 381 -17.43 0.91 -14.93
C GLU A 381 -16.55 1.97 -15.60
N THR A 382 -17.01 3.23 -15.54
CA THR A 382 -16.25 4.39 -16.01
C THR A 382 -15.88 5.25 -14.83
N ARG A 383 -14.62 5.64 -14.74
CA ARG A 383 -14.07 6.41 -13.63
C ARG A 383 -13.35 7.63 -14.15
N PHE A 384 -13.47 8.72 -13.43
CA PHE A 384 -12.72 9.95 -13.65
C PHE A 384 -12.12 10.42 -12.33
N GLN A 385 -10.84 10.82 -12.37
CA GLN A 385 -10.15 11.46 -11.25
C GLN A 385 -9.56 12.79 -11.69
N PHE A 386 -9.71 13.79 -10.85
CA PHE A 386 -8.94 15.02 -10.85
C PHE A 386 -8.27 15.17 -9.50
N LEU A 387 -6.93 15.22 -9.49
CA LEU A 387 -6.12 15.49 -8.31
C LEU A 387 -5.32 16.76 -8.56
N HIS A 388 -5.35 17.68 -7.62
CA HIS A 388 -4.51 18.87 -7.64
C HIS A 388 -3.84 19.02 -6.28
N PHE A 389 -2.53 19.18 -6.26
CA PHE A 389 -1.82 19.52 -5.06
C PHE A 389 -0.88 20.72 -5.26
N HIS A 390 -0.79 21.48 -4.20
CA HIS A 390 0.10 22.62 -4.06
C HIS A 390 0.98 22.41 -2.84
N ASN A 391 2.29 22.37 -3.08
CA ASN A 391 3.33 22.29 -2.06
C ASN A 391 4.09 23.60 -2.02
N LEU A 392 4.29 24.15 -0.81
CA LEU A 392 5.14 25.30 -0.59
C LEU A 392 6.10 25.02 0.59
N GLU A 393 7.40 25.06 0.28
CA GLU A 393 8.48 24.98 1.26
C GLU A 393 9.17 26.35 1.34
N THR A 394 9.34 26.84 2.57
CA THR A 394 9.96 28.15 2.79
C THR A 394 11.03 28.03 3.88
N PRO A 395 12.33 28.04 3.52
CA PRO A 395 13.42 28.01 4.48
C PRO A 395 13.40 29.20 5.43
N GLN A 396 13.85 28.96 6.66
CA GLN A 396 13.99 30.01 7.67
C GLN A 396 15.33 30.73 7.55
N ASP A 397 16.36 30.05 7.05
CA ASP A 397 17.71 30.60 6.84
C ASP A 397 18.16 30.30 5.41
N LEU A 398 18.60 31.32 4.69
CA LEU A 398 19.15 31.29 3.34
C LEU A 398 20.63 31.65 3.28
N SER A 399 21.33 31.61 4.41
CA SER A 399 22.79 31.70 4.40
C SER A 399 23.39 30.49 3.66
N PRO A 400 24.67 30.54 3.26
CA PRO A 400 25.31 29.39 2.63
C PRO A 400 25.22 28.13 3.49
N THR A 401 24.92 27.02 2.85
CA THR A 401 24.87 25.70 3.52
C THR A 401 26.27 25.20 3.83
N LEU A 402 26.45 24.61 5.00
CA LEU A 402 27.69 24.00 5.44
C LEU A 402 27.46 22.50 5.65
N GLN A 403 28.00 21.68 4.78
CA GLN A 403 27.95 20.23 4.89
C GLN A 403 29.29 19.69 5.39
N VAL A 404 29.30 19.09 6.56
CA VAL A 404 30.45 18.36 7.13
C VAL A 404 30.16 16.88 7.09
N LEU A 405 30.74 16.18 6.12
CA LEU A 405 30.42 14.78 5.84
C LEU A 405 30.63 13.89 7.08
N GLY A 406 29.64 13.08 7.36
CA GLY A 406 29.64 12.16 8.50
C GLY A 406 29.51 12.80 9.87
N ALA A 407 29.27 14.14 9.92
CA ALA A 407 29.00 14.87 11.15
C ALA A 407 27.66 15.62 11.04
N PHE A 408 27.61 16.82 10.43
CA PHE A 408 26.39 17.61 10.41
C PHE A 408 26.23 18.41 9.12
N THR A 409 25.00 18.84 8.86
CA THR A 409 24.65 19.89 7.90
C THR A 409 24.08 21.09 8.65
N GLY A 410 24.66 22.26 8.44
CA GLY A 410 24.30 23.53 9.09
C GLY A 410 24.35 24.67 8.10
N GLY A 411 24.40 25.93 8.61
CA GLY A 411 24.19 27.10 7.75
C GLY A 411 22.73 27.13 7.27
N GLY A 412 22.44 27.84 6.16
CA GLY A 412 21.09 27.89 5.59
C GLY A 412 20.72 26.62 4.85
N ASN A 413 19.43 26.48 4.56
CA ASN A 413 18.88 25.33 3.86
C ASN A 413 19.16 25.40 2.36
N SER A 414 19.85 24.38 1.82
CA SER A 414 20.19 24.28 0.39
C SER A 414 19.01 23.99 -0.52
N ASP A 415 17.89 23.47 0.00
CA ASP A 415 16.73 23.15 -0.83
C ASP A 415 16.03 24.41 -1.34
N GLY A 416 16.26 25.53 -0.66
CA GLY A 416 15.72 26.82 -1.04
C GLY A 416 14.20 26.88 -0.97
N THR A 417 13.62 27.96 -1.48
CA THR A 417 12.16 28.05 -1.61
C THR A 417 11.69 27.15 -2.74
N GLN A 418 10.72 26.27 -2.43
CA GLN A 418 10.10 25.37 -3.42
C GLN A 418 8.60 25.64 -3.46
N ASN A 419 8.08 25.91 -4.64
CA ASN A 419 6.65 26.08 -4.90
C ASN A 419 6.24 25.15 -6.03
N ARG A 420 5.53 24.07 -5.71
CA ARG A 420 5.14 23.03 -6.65
C ARG A 420 3.63 22.99 -6.79
N ASN A 421 3.16 22.99 -8.04
CA ASN A 421 1.77 22.81 -8.39
C ASN A 421 1.67 21.65 -9.37
N GLU A 422 0.81 20.69 -9.08
CA GLU A 422 0.64 19.52 -9.92
C GLU A 422 -0.83 19.18 -10.05
N SER A 423 -1.25 18.82 -11.27
CA SER A 423 -2.61 18.41 -11.57
C SER A 423 -2.59 17.11 -12.34
N HIS A 424 -3.37 16.12 -11.87
CA HIS A 424 -3.57 14.84 -12.54
C HIS A 424 -5.01 14.76 -13.04
N TYR A 425 -5.16 14.35 -14.27
CA TYR A 425 -6.44 14.01 -14.89
C TYR A 425 -6.38 12.56 -15.33
N GLU A 426 -7.30 11.73 -14.86
CA GLU A 426 -7.33 10.33 -15.22
C GLU A 426 -8.73 9.88 -15.58
N VAL A 427 -8.85 9.16 -16.69
CA VAL A 427 -10.08 8.49 -17.12
C VAL A 427 -9.79 7.01 -17.26
N GLN A 428 -10.61 6.18 -16.62
CA GLN A 428 -10.53 4.72 -16.70
C GLN A 428 -11.86 4.15 -17.19
N ASN A 429 -11.81 3.06 -17.94
CA ASN A 429 -12.96 2.21 -18.21
C ASN A 429 -12.62 0.75 -17.99
N LEU A 430 -13.53 0.03 -17.37
CA LEU A 430 -13.43 -1.40 -17.10
C LEU A 430 -14.75 -2.06 -17.45
N THR A 431 -14.70 -3.11 -18.25
CA THR A 431 -15.85 -3.97 -18.55
C THR A 431 -15.55 -5.39 -18.13
N SER A 432 -16.48 -6.02 -17.44
CA SER A 432 -16.40 -7.41 -17.02
C SER A 432 -17.58 -8.21 -17.52
N VAL A 433 -17.30 -9.44 -18.02
CA VAL A 433 -18.30 -10.36 -18.57
C VAL A 433 -18.20 -11.70 -17.87
N SER A 434 -19.26 -12.10 -17.17
CA SER A 434 -19.34 -13.38 -16.47
C SER A 434 -20.06 -14.40 -17.34
N LEU A 435 -19.33 -15.43 -17.80
CA LEU A 435 -19.83 -16.59 -18.51
C LEU A 435 -19.72 -17.84 -17.61
N PRO A 436 -20.35 -18.98 -17.93
CA PRO A 436 -20.34 -20.16 -17.06
C PRO A 436 -18.93 -20.68 -16.70
N ARG A 437 -17.97 -20.56 -17.61
CA ARG A 437 -16.59 -21.03 -17.46
C ARG A 437 -15.53 -19.97 -17.72
N HIS A 438 -15.91 -18.78 -18.16
CA HIS A 438 -15.01 -17.69 -18.49
C HIS A 438 -15.42 -16.44 -17.73
N TYR A 439 -14.45 -15.74 -17.19
CA TYR A 439 -14.61 -14.41 -16.66
C TYR A 439 -13.67 -13.49 -17.42
N ILE A 440 -14.26 -12.77 -18.39
CA ILE A 440 -13.50 -11.92 -19.31
C ILE A 440 -13.55 -10.48 -18.81
N GLN A 441 -12.43 -9.83 -18.77
CA GLN A 441 -12.31 -8.42 -18.42
C GLN A 441 -11.44 -7.70 -19.44
N TRP A 442 -11.81 -6.50 -19.77
CA TRP A 442 -10.97 -5.58 -20.52
C TRP A 442 -11.17 -4.17 -20.02
N GLY A 443 -10.17 -3.38 -20.20
CA GLY A 443 -10.22 -1.98 -19.78
C GLY A 443 -9.00 -1.22 -20.23
N GLY A 444 -8.91 -0.01 -19.75
CA GLY A 444 -7.78 0.86 -19.98
C GLY A 444 -7.94 2.16 -19.21
N PHE A 445 -6.86 2.91 -19.17
CA PHE A 445 -6.87 4.28 -18.67
C PHE A 445 -6.02 5.19 -19.56
N VAL A 446 -6.29 6.47 -19.45
CA VAL A 446 -5.44 7.56 -19.93
C VAL A 446 -5.28 8.54 -18.77
N ARG A 447 -4.04 8.93 -18.50
CA ARG A 447 -3.68 9.86 -17.44
C ARG A 447 -2.78 10.95 -17.98
N ASP A 448 -3.11 12.21 -17.66
CA ASP A 448 -2.31 13.40 -17.94
C ASP A 448 -1.88 14.02 -16.60
N ILE A 449 -0.57 14.18 -16.42
CA ILE A 449 0.03 14.82 -15.25
C ILE A 449 0.71 16.10 -15.73
N ALA A 450 0.19 17.23 -15.26
CA ALA A 450 0.76 18.55 -15.53
C ALA A 450 1.39 19.09 -14.24
N ARG A 451 2.72 19.19 -14.22
CA ARG A 451 3.48 19.72 -13.09
C ARG A 451 4.20 20.99 -13.47
N ARG A 452 4.12 21.97 -12.60
CA ARG A 452 4.86 23.23 -12.68
C ARG A 452 5.44 23.58 -11.33
N GLU A 453 6.72 23.90 -11.30
CA GLU A 453 7.41 24.26 -10.07
C GLU A 453 8.34 25.46 -10.23
N SER A 454 8.59 26.12 -9.10
CA SER A 454 9.66 27.10 -8.93
C SER A 454 10.52 26.63 -7.77
N VAL A 455 11.77 26.24 -8.06
CA VAL A 455 12.69 25.65 -7.09
C VAL A 455 14.00 26.38 -7.09
N ASN A 456 14.33 27.02 -5.95
CA ASN A 456 15.55 27.78 -5.73
C ASN A 456 16.63 26.94 -5.03
N ALA A 457 16.69 25.63 -5.33
CA ALA A 457 17.64 24.73 -4.70
C ALA A 457 19.09 25.18 -4.97
N ASN A 458 19.85 25.27 -3.88
CA ASN A 458 21.27 25.61 -3.85
C ASN A 458 21.63 26.98 -4.47
N PHE A 459 20.70 27.94 -4.50
CA PHE A 459 20.97 29.31 -4.91
C PHE A 459 21.80 30.08 -3.87
N ASN A 460 21.75 29.68 -2.61
CA ASN A 460 22.54 30.19 -1.51
C ASN A 460 23.97 29.63 -1.47
N GLY A 461 24.24 28.53 -2.21
CA GLY A 461 25.52 27.83 -2.26
C GLY A 461 25.78 26.94 -1.06
N SER A 462 26.53 25.87 -1.27
CA SER A 462 26.86 24.84 -0.25
C SER A 462 28.35 24.56 -0.24
N PHE A 463 28.99 24.69 0.94
CA PHE A 463 30.36 24.24 1.19
C PHE A 463 30.35 22.80 1.74
N THR A 464 31.18 21.93 1.19
CA THR A 464 31.36 20.57 1.66
C THR A 464 32.76 20.39 2.26
N PHE A 465 32.80 19.82 3.46
CA PHE A 465 34.03 19.39 4.14
C PHE A 465 34.01 17.87 4.28
N ASN A 466 35.11 17.20 3.98
CA ASN A 466 35.21 15.76 4.01
C ASN A 466 35.15 15.15 5.42
N SER A 467 35.39 15.95 6.46
CA SER A 467 35.35 15.49 7.86
C SER A 467 35.24 16.65 8.84
N LEU A 468 34.80 16.36 10.07
CA LEU A 468 34.76 17.31 11.19
C LEU A 468 36.17 17.77 11.57
N ALA A 469 37.15 16.88 11.53
CA ALA A 469 38.55 17.22 11.80
C ALA A 469 39.11 18.23 10.77
N GLY A 470 38.82 18.04 9.48
CA GLY A 470 39.21 18.99 8.42
C GLY A 470 38.54 20.33 8.58
N TYR A 471 37.26 20.36 8.93
CA TYR A 471 36.53 21.59 9.24
C TYR A 471 37.12 22.33 10.46
N GLN A 472 37.40 21.62 11.55
CA GLN A 472 38.03 22.14 12.75
C GLN A 472 39.39 22.79 12.44
N ALA A 473 40.28 22.05 11.77
CA ALA A 473 41.61 22.54 11.40
C ALA A 473 41.54 23.80 10.54
N THR A 474 40.59 23.83 9.56
CA THR A 474 40.37 25.00 8.71
C THR A 474 39.99 26.23 9.52
N LEU A 475 39.06 26.10 10.47
CA LEU A 475 38.62 27.20 11.32
C LEU A 475 39.74 27.68 12.27
N GLN A 476 40.54 26.77 12.81
CA GLN A 476 41.71 27.09 13.64
C GLN A 476 42.77 27.88 12.86
N ASP A 477 43.05 27.49 11.64
CA ASP A 477 44.03 28.17 10.78
C ASP A 477 43.54 29.54 10.31
N LEU A 478 42.23 29.66 9.96
CA LEU A 478 41.60 30.96 9.72
C LEU A 478 41.72 31.89 10.95
N SER A 479 41.49 31.37 12.16
CA SER A 479 41.62 32.13 13.41
C SER A 479 43.06 32.59 13.70
N ARG A 480 44.06 31.87 13.16
CA ARG A 480 45.47 32.23 13.19
C ARG A 480 45.86 33.25 12.10
N GLY A 481 44.95 33.64 11.19
CA GLY A 481 45.17 34.59 10.12
C GLY A 481 45.75 33.97 8.84
N LEU A 482 45.74 32.64 8.68
CA LEU A 482 46.13 31.99 7.43
C LEU A 482 45.09 32.28 6.34
N THR A 483 45.56 32.46 5.10
CA THR A 483 44.70 32.61 3.93
C THR A 483 44.16 31.26 3.49
N MET A 484 43.01 31.24 2.82
CA MET A 484 42.45 30.01 2.27
C MET A 484 43.42 29.30 1.30
N ALA A 485 44.23 30.07 0.55
CA ALA A 485 45.24 29.45 -0.32
C ALA A 485 46.32 28.67 0.47
N GLN A 486 46.76 29.19 1.64
CA GLN A 486 47.70 28.48 2.51
C GLN A 486 47.06 27.23 3.14
N ILE A 487 45.79 27.33 3.54
CA ILE A 487 45.00 26.24 4.13
C ILE A 487 44.79 25.13 3.09
N GLN A 488 44.43 25.49 1.88
CA GLN A 488 44.25 24.49 0.77
C GLN A 488 45.60 23.86 0.39
N ALA A 489 46.69 24.62 0.39
CA ALA A 489 48.04 24.07 0.14
C ALA A 489 48.48 23.05 1.22
N ALA A 490 47.90 23.09 2.42
CA ALA A 490 48.10 22.15 3.49
C ALA A 490 47.13 20.92 3.40
N GLY A 491 46.28 20.85 2.37
CA GLY A 491 45.28 19.80 2.21
C GLY A 491 44.05 19.96 3.11
N LEU A 492 43.83 21.17 3.62
CA LEU A 492 42.69 21.52 4.46
C LEU A 492 41.74 22.45 3.70
N GLY A 493 40.65 22.83 4.30
CA GLY A 493 39.61 23.65 3.66
C GLY A 493 38.42 22.84 3.17
N PRO A 494 37.38 23.48 2.62
CA PRO A 494 36.30 22.78 1.99
C PRO A 494 36.81 22.09 0.72
N SER A 495 36.41 20.85 0.51
CA SER A 495 36.72 20.05 -0.69
C SER A 495 35.95 20.53 -1.91
N GLN A 496 34.74 21.05 -1.67
CA GLN A 496 33.83 21.44 -2.75
C GLN A 496 32.95 22.62 -2.32
N PHE A 497 32.57 23.43 -3.32
CA PHE A 497 31.50 24.41 -3.22
C PHE A 497 30.55 24.22 -4.41
N ASN A 498 29.26 24.13 -4.15
CA ASN A 498 28.23 24.03 -5.16
C ASN A 498 27.33 25.25 -5.12
N ILE A 499 26.93 25.77 -6.29
CA ILE A 499 25.93 26.83 -6.42
C ILE A 499 25.14 26.68 -7.70
N THR A 500 23.86 26.99 -7.65
CA THR A 500 22.96 26.96 -8.82
C THR A 500 22.57 28.39 -9.18
N ASP A 501 22.45 28.67 -10.48
CA ASP A 501 22.00 29.95 -11.02
C ASP A 501 21.05 29.73 -12.21
N GLY A 502 20.21 30.72 -12.51
CA GLY A 502 19.29 30.73 -13.63
C GLY A 502 17.83 30.87 -13.24
N ASN A 503 16.94 30.45 -14.14
CA ASN A 503 15.50 30.54 -13.93
C ASN A 503 14.99 29.35 -13.06
N PRO A 504 14.42 29.61 -11.86
CA PRO A 504 13.93 28.53 -11.00
C PRO A 504 12.67 27.84 -11.52
N VAL A 505 11.99 28.38 -12.55
CA VAL A 505 10.69 27.88 -13.03
C VAL A 505 10.87 26.86 -14.12
N ALA A 506 10.29 25.67 -13.91
CA ALA A 506 10.19 24.62 -14.93
C ALA A 506 8.80 24.00 -14.91
N GLY A 507 8.45 23.27 -15.96
CA GLY A 507 7.19 22.54 -16.01
C GLY A 507 7.24 21.39 -17.02
N VAL A 508 6.59 20.29 -16.68
CA VAL A 508 6.51 19.07 -17.49
C VAL A 508 5.07 18.58 -17.57
N ASN A 509 4.77 17.93 -18.71
CA ASN A 509 3.52 17.21 -18.92
C ASN A 509 3.83 15.77 -19.29
N ARG A 510 3.29 14.81 -18.55
CA ARG A 510 3.34 13.39 -18.84
C ARG A 510 1.96 12.89 -19.20
N LEU A 511 1.85 12.31 -20.37
CA LEU A 511 0.67 11.58 -20.83
C LEU A 511 1.04 10.11 -20.88
N ASP A 512 0.36 9.29 -20.10
CA ASP A 512 0.50 7.85 -20.10
C ASP A 512 -0.85 7.14 -20.19
N GLY A 513 -0.84 5.93 -20.72
CA GLY A 513 -2.05 5.15 -20.85
C GLY A 513 -1.81 3.68 -21.02
N SER A 514 -2.86 2.91 -20.83
CA SER A 514 -2.83 1.47 -21.00
C SER A 514 -4.14 0.91 -21.51
N LEU A 515 -4.04 -0.23 -22.21
CA LEU A 515 -5.17 -1.08 -22.57
C LEU A 515 -4.85 -2.52 -22.14
N TRP A 516 -5.84 -3.25 -21.67
CA TRP A 516 -5.65 -4.62 -21.25
C TRP A 516 -6.86 -5.50 -21.48
N LEU A 517 -6.61 -6.81 -21.63
CA LEU A 517 -7.61 -7.87 -21.76
C LEU A 517 -7.15 -9.07 -20.94
N GLN A 518 -8.07 -9.68 -20.21
CA GLN A 518 -7.82 -10.91 -19.43
C GLN A 518 -9.01 -11.84 -19.49
N ASP A 519 -8.76 -13.14 -19.50
CA ASP A 519 -9.76 -14.20 -19.29
C ASP A 519 -9.32 -15.16 -18.19
N ASP A 520 -10.17 -15.37 -17.21
CA ASP A 520 -10.06 -16.41 -16.20
C ASP A 520 -10.90 -17.60 -16.63
N TRP A 521 -10.26 -18.58 -17.26
CA TRP A 521 -10.92 -19.77 -17.80
C TRP A 521 -10.93 -20.89 -16.77
N ARG A 522 -12.13 -21.21 -16.26
CA ARG A 522 -12.36 -22.39 -15.43
C ARG A 522 -12.47 -23.64 -16.32
N ALA A 523 -11.32 -24.23 -16.64
CA ALA A 523 -11.24 -25.43 -17.48
C ALA A 523 -11.92 -26.63 -16.81
N ARG A 524 -11.82 -26.72 -15.47
CA ARG A 524 -12.52 -27.69 -14.62
C ARG A 524 -12.95 -27.01 -13.31
N ASP A 525 -13.84 -27.65 -12.54
CA ASP A 525 -14.28 -27.09 -11.25
C ASP A 525 -13.13 -26.87 -10.25
N ASN A 526 -12.02 -27.59 -10.44
CA ASN A 526 -10.83 -27.50 -9.62
C ASN A 526 -9.60 -26.95 -10.37
N LEU A 527 -9.77 -26.38 -11.56
CA LEU A 527 -8.65 -25.89 -12.38
C LEU A 527 -9.03 -24.60 -13.11
N THR A 528 -8.35 -23.51 -12.81
CA THR A 528 -8.50 -22.21 -13.46
C THR A 528 -7.18 -21.80 -14.09
N PHE A 529 -7.24 -21.36 -15.34
CA PHE A 529 -6.17 -20.66 -16.05
C PHE A 529 -6.55 -19.21 -16.20
N SER A 530 -5.63 -18.31 -15.85
CA SER A 530 -5.75 -16.87 -16.08
C SER A 530 -4.72 -16.49 -17.15
N TYR A 531 -5.15 -15.80 -18.17
CA TYR A 531 -4.24 -15.27 -19.21
C TYR A 531 -4.70 -13.90 -19.64
N GLY A 532 -3.74 -13.00 -19.78
CA GLY A 532 -4.02 -11.62 -20.15
C GLY A 532 -2.85 -10.97 -20.86
N LEU A 533 -3.16 -9.88 -21.50
CA LEU A 533 -2.18 -9.02 -22.15
C LEU A 533 -2.52 -7.57 -21.82
N ARG A 534 -1.50 -6.83 -21.45
CA ARG A 534 -1.57 -5.39 -21.24
C ARG A 534 -0.60 -4.69 -22.19
N PHE A 535 -1.04 -3.57 -22.73
CA PHE A 535 -0.24 -2.65 -23.52
C PHE A 535 -0.14 -1.34 -22.77
N GLU A 536 1.05 -0.78 -22.69
CA GLU A 536 1.33 0.49 -21.99
C GLU A 536 2.16 1.40 -22.89
N SER A 537 1.97 2.71 -22.71
CA SER A 537 2.70 3.73 -23.44
C SER A 537 2.75 5.03 -22.66
N GLU A 538 3.87 5.73 -22.75
CA GLU A 538 4.04 7.09 -22.21
C GLU A 538 4.75 8.00 -23.23
N ASN A 539 4.60 9.32 -23.11
CA ASN A 539 5.10 10.29 -24.09
C ASN A 539 6.50 10.83 -23.77
N VAL A 540 7.10 10.44 -22.64
CA VAL A 540 8.29 11.11 -22.09
C VAL A 540 9.61 10.42 -22.39
N ILE A 541 9.55 9.14 -22.73
CA ILE A 541 10.71 8.33 -23.13
C ILE A 541 10.53 7.81 -24.55
N SER A 542 11.60 7.27 -25.13
CA SER A 542 11.57 6.78 -26.51
C SER A 542 10.86 5.43 -26.69
N ASP A 543 10.59 4.72 -25.61
CA ASP A 543 9.89 3.43 -25.62
C ASP A 543 8.37 3.68 -25.45
N HIS A 544 7.60 3.38 -26.52
CA HIS A 544 6.17 3.65 -26.57
C HIS A 544 5.32 2.38 -26.72
N ALA A 545 5.92 1.20 -26.60
CA ALA A 545 5.24 -0.04 -26.94
C ALA A 545 5.53 -1.19 -25.96
N ASP A 546 5.09 -1.03 -24.74
CA ASP A 546 5.32 -1.95 -23.66
C ASP A 546 4.23 -3.02 -23.61
N TRP A 547 4.58 -4.23 -24.03
CA TRP A 547 3.69 -5.39 -24.03
C TRP A 547 3.93 -6.27 -22.82
N ALA A 548 2.93 -6.39 -21.96
CA ALA A 548 3.01 -7.02 -20.66
C ALA A 548 2.09 -8.26 -20.57
N PRO A 549 2.55 -9.45 -21.01
CA PRO A 549 1.81 -10.69 -20.86
C PRO A 549 1.68 -11.12 -19.40
N ARG A 550 0.54 -11.71 -19.05
CA ARG A 550 0.20 -12.23 -17.73
C ARG A 550 -0.31 -13.66 -17.85
N LEU A 551 0.17 -14.53 -17.00
CA LEU A 551 -0.26 -15.93 -16.94
C LEU A 551 -0.47 -16.34 -15.48
N GLY A 552 -1.53 -17.08 -15.24
CA GLY A 552 -1.89 -17.62 -13.94
C GLY A 552 -2.47 -19.03 -14.03
N LEU A 553 -2.20 -19.84 -13.03
CA LEU A 553 -2.74 -21.17 -12.84
C LEU A 553 -3.18 -21.34 -11.39
N SER A 554 -4.38 -21.86 -11.18
CA SER A 554 -4.87 -22.27 -9.86
C SER A 554 -5.43 -23.67 -9.95
N TRP A 555 -4.79 -24.62 -9.27
CA TRP A 555 -5.15 -26.04 -9.34
C TRP A 555 -5.44 -26.61 -7.96
N GLY A 556 -6.70 -26.97 -7.72
CA GLY A 556 -7.15 -27.66 -6.52
C GLY A 556 -6.80 -29.14 -6.54
N LEU A 557 -6.00 -29.59 -5.59
CA LEU A 557 -5.61 -30.98 -5.45
C LEU A 557 -6.67 -31.73 -4.64
N GLY A 558 -7.21 -32.82 -5.21
CA GLY A 558 -8.23 -33.69 -4.59
C GLY A 558 -9.46 -33.87 -5.45
N HIS A 559 -10.34 -34.83 -5.08
CA HIS A 559 -11.59 -35.10 -5.74
C HIS A 559 -12.76 -34.66 -4.85
N GLY A 560 -13.76 -33.99 -5.43
CA GLY A 560 -14.99 -33.57 -4.75
C GLY A 560 -15.10 -32.05 -4.54
N GLN A 561 -16.22 -31.62 -3.93
CA GLN A 561 -16.57 -30.19 -3.74
C GLN A 561 -15.71 -29.43 -2.72
N HIS A 562 -14.85 -30.12 -1.96
CA HIS A 562 -14.01 -29.51 -0.91
C HIS A 562 -12.53 -29.72 -1.20
N VAL A 563 -11.97 -28.80 -1.98
CA VAL A 563 -10.51 -28.72 -2.18
C VAL A 563 -9.88 -28.23 -0.88
N LYS A 564 -8.90 -29.00 -0.36
CA LYS A 564 -8.15 -28.63 0.85
C LYS A 564 -6.74 -28.12 0.55
N THR A 565 -6.26 -28.33 -0.66
CA THR A 565 -4.93 -27.93 -1.11
C THR A 565 -5.04 -27.32 -2.49
N VAL A 566 -4.47 -26.13 -2.69
CA VAL A 566 -4.40 -25.45 -3.98
C VAL A 566 -2.94 -25.18 -4.32
N LEU A 567 -2.55 -25.53 -5.54
CA LEU A 567 -1.30 -25.07 -6.14
C LEU A 567 -1.61 -23.88 -7.02
N ARG A 568 -0.81 -22.81 -6.89
CA ARG A 568 -0.86 -21.64 -7.77
C ARG A 568 0.50 -21.42 -8.41
N ALA A 569 0.46 -20.97 -9.65
CA ALA A 569 1.63 -20.46 -10.34
C ALA A 569 1.23 -19.20 -11.11
N GLY A 570 2.13 -18.26 -11.19
CA GLY A 570 1.92 -17.02 -11.93
C GLY A 570 3.22 -16.55 -12.58
N PHE A 571 3.06 -15.85 -13.69
CA PHE A 571 4.14 -15.17 -14.42
C PHE A 571 3.60 -13.89 -15.03
N GLY A 572 4.40 -12.83 -14.99
CA GLY A 572 4.05 -11.56 -15.62
C GLY A 572 5.26 -10.70 -15.95
N VAL A 573 5.08 -9.86 -16.95
CA VAL A 573 5.98 -8.75 -17.29
C VAL A 573 5.33 -7.46 -16.84
N PHE A 574 6.05 -6.61 -16.11
CA PHE A 574 5.55 -5.36 -15.54
C PHE A 574 6.50 -4.23 -15.91
N TYR A 575 5.97 -3.09 -16.33
CA TYR A 575 6.75 -1.92 -16.71
C TYR A 575 6.52 -0.78 -15.72
N ASP A 576 7.62 -0.06 -15.40
CA ASP A 576 7.56 1.17 -14.62
C ASP A 576 7.48 2.38 -15.56
N ARG A 577 6.94 3.49 -15.03
CA ARG A 577 6.88 4.78 -15.73
C ARG A 577 7.97 5.70 -15.23
N PHE A 578 8.56 6.46 -16.16
CA PHE A 578 9.58 7.42 -15.82
C PHE A 578 8.99 8.56 -14.98
N ASP A 579 9.66 8.90 -13.88
CA ASP A 579 9.12 9.82 -12.88
C ASP A 579 9.19 11.29 -13.30
N ASP A 580 8.19 12.06 -12.87
CA ASP A 580 8.07 13.49 -13.15
C ASP A 580 9.17 14.31 -12.46
N ASP A 581 9.72 13.83 -11.33
CA ASP A 581 10.82 14.49 -10.61
C ASP A 581 12.09 14.56 -11.47
N GLN A 582 12.48 13.46 -12.13
CA GLN A 582 13.65 13.40 -12.99
C GLN A 582 13.43 14.17 -14.29
N MET A 583 12.22 14.14 -14.83
CA MET A 583 11.86 14.91 -16.02
C MET A 583 12.04 16.41 -15.76
N ILE A 584 11.47 16.92 -14.68
CA ILE A 584 11.53 18.34 -14.37
C ILE A 584 12.93 18.76 -13.94
N GLN A 585 13.70 17.87 -13.29
CA GLN A 585 15.10 18.11 -12.96
C GLN A 585 15.96 18.25 -14.22
N ALA A 586 15.80 17.32 -15.19
CA ALA A 586 16.51 17.40 -16.47
C ALA A 586 16.10 18.64 -17.28
N GLN A 587 14.86 19.08 -17.18
CA GLN A 587 14.40 20.29 -17.85
C GLN A 587 14.88 21.58 -17.18
N ARG A 588 15.01 21.56 -15.86
CA ARG A 588 15.47 22.69 -15.06
C ARG A 588 17.00 22.84 -15.12
N LEU A 589 17.75 21.77 -14.82
CA LEU A 589 19.21 21.74 -14.75
C LEU A 589 19.87 21.36 -16.08
N ASN A 590 19.37 21.88 -17.20
CA ASN A 590 19.80 21.55 -18.57
C ASN A 590 20.96 22.40 -19.08
N GLY A 591 21.51 23.28 -18.25
CA GLY A 591 22.58 24.23 -18.67
C GLY A 591 22.09 25.47 -19.39
N ILE A 592 20.78 25.61 -19.64
CA ILE A 592 20.12 26.76 -20.27
C ILE A 592 19.16 27.43 -19.30
N THR A 593 18.26 26.66 -18.72
CA THR A 593 17.27 27.14 -17.73
C THR A 593 17.99 27.44 -16.41
N GLN A 594 18.73 26.46 -15.89
CA GLN A 594 19.63 26.56 -14.75
C GLN A 594 20.95 25.86 -15.04
N VAL A 595 22.01 26.33 -14.40
CA VAL A 595 23.33 25.71 -14.37
C VAL A 595 23.73 25.53 -12.92
N SER A 596 24.17 24.33 -12.54
CA SER A 596 24.85 24.10 -11.28
C SER A 596 26.37 24.14 -11.51
N TYR A 597 27.07 24.87 -10.68
CA TYR A 597 28.53 24.98 -10.72
C TYR A 597 29.12 24.24 -9.53
N VAL A 598 30.02 23.32 -9.81
CA VAL A 598 30.80 22.57 -8.82
C VAL A 598 32.22 23.15 -8.84
N ILE A 599 32.66 23.80 -7.77
CA ILE A 599 33.99 24.37 -7.61
C ILE A 599 34.78 23.51 -6.63
N GLN A 600 35.81 22.86 -7.11
CA GLN A 600 36.70 22.05 -6.30
C GLN A 600 37.72 22.89 -5.53
N ASN A 601 37.97 22.53 -4.28
CA ASN A 601 38.91 23.20 -3.37
C ASN A 601 38.75 24.72 -3.36
N PRO A 602 37.56 25.24 -3.01
CA PRO A 602 37.27 26.69 -3.11
C PRO A 602 38.19 27.52 -2.16
N MET A 603 38.78 28.58 -2.71
CA MET A 603 39.70 29.44 -1.97
C MET A 603 39.04 30.70 -1.38
N PHE A 604 37.73 30.70 -1.28
CA PHE A 604 36.92 31.86 -0.88
C PHE A 604 36.05 31.64 0.36
N PHE A 605 36.18 30.49 1.05
CA PHE A 605 35.45 30.22 2.28
C PHE A 605 35.82 31.23 3.40
N PRO A 606 34.87 31.79 4.15
CA PRO A 606 33.42 31.54 4.09
C PRO A 606 32.66 32.52 3.17
N GLN A 607 33.30 33.40 2.43
CA GLN A 607 32.67 34.43 1.61
C GLN A 607 32.49 33.95 0.17
N ILE A 608 31.28 34.10 -0.39
CA ILE A 608 30.95 33.63 -1.73
C ILE A 608 31.13 34.79 -2.74
N PRO A 609 31.98 34.65 -3.77
CA PRO A 609 32.05 35.57 -4.89
C PRO A 609 30.76 35.57 -5.73
N SER A 610 30.63 36.57 -6.63
CA SER A 610 29.49 36.57 -7.56
C SER A 610 29.48 35.31 -8.43
N VAL A 611 28.29 34.82 -8.82
CA VAL A 611 28.17 33.64 -9.66
C VAL A 611 28.92 33.81 -10.99
N ALA A 612 28.90 34.99 -11.57
CA ALA A 612 29.68 35.30 -12.77
C ALA A 612 31.19 35.08 -12.58
N THR A 613 31.72 35.45 -11.41
CA THR A 613 33.13 35.21 -11.04
C THR A 613 33.40 33.72 -10.87
N LEU A 614 32.48 32.99 -10.23
CA LEU A 614 32.60 31.55 -10.01
C LEU A 614 32.52 30.77 -11.33
N ALA A 615 31.59 31.12 -12.19
CA ALA A 615 31.44 30.52 -13.53
C ALA A 615 32.69 30.69 -14.41
N ALA A 616 33.40 31.79 -14.26
CA ALA A 616 34.65 32.07 -14.98
C ALA A 616 35.89 31.41 -14.32
N SER A 617 35.77 30.79 -13.17
CA SER A 617 36.87 30.13 -12.46
C SER A 617 37.36 28.88 -13.21
N ALA A 618 38.68 28.70 -13.28
CA ALA A 618 39.30 27.51 -13.87
C ALA A 618 38.98 26.21 -13.13
N THR A 619 38.53 26.27 -11.87
CA THR A 619 38.12 25.12 -11.04
C THR A 619 36.63 24.90 -11.06
N SER A 620 35.84 25.69 -11.79
CA SER A 620 34.40 25.58 -11.91
C SER A 620 34.05 24.49 -12.96
N VAL A 621 33.27 23.53 -12.55
CA VAL A 621 32.76 22.48 -13.41
C VAL A 621 31.25 22.65 -13.55
N PRO A 622 30.71 23.06 -14.71
CA PRO A 622 29.27 23.09 -14.91
C PRO A 622 28.71 21.67 -14.83
N THR A 623 27.54 21.57 -14.24
CA THR A 623 26.85 20.28 -14.06
C THR A 623 25.45 20.39 -14.63
N VAL A 624 25.07 19.45 -15.49
CA VAL A 624 23.78 19.42 -16.14
C VAL A 624 23.17 18.04 -16.02
N TYR A 625 21.83 17.99 -16.03
CA TYR A 625 21.04 16.75 -16.06
C TYR A 625 20.37 16.59 -17.42
N ARG A 626 20.26 15.36 -17.91
CA ARG A 626 19.55 15.06 -19.14
C ARG A 626 18.99 13.63 -19.15
N ILE A 627 17.99 13.44 -19.97
CA ILE A 627 17.40 12.12 -20.26
C ILE A 627 18.13 11.54 -21.47
N ALA A 628 18.58 10.28 -21.40
CA ALA A 628 19.18 9.60 -22.55
C ALA A 628 18.19 9.54 -23.72
N PRO A 629 18.60 9.89 -24.94
CA PRO A 629 17.71 9.86 -26.10
C PRO A 629 17.10 8.50 -26.41
N ASN A 630 17.73 7.43 -25.93
CA ASN A 630 17.31 6.03 -26.07
C ASN A 630 16.85 5.43 -24.74
N LEU A 631 16.40 6.25 -23.79
CA LEU A 631 15.87 5.77 -22.52
C LEU A 631 14.68 4.84 -22.79
N GLN A 632 14.69 3.68 -22.15
CA GLN A 632 13.67 2.65 -22.29
C GLN A 632 12.95 2.44 -20.96
N SER A 633 11.73 1.92 -21.04
CA SER A 633 10.95 1.55 -19.85
C SER A 633 11.68 0.50 -19.03
N SER A 634 11.79 0.77 -17.71
CA SER A 634 12.22 -0.22 -16.75
C SER A 634 11.18 -1.34 -16.66
N TYR A 635 11.62 -2.60 -16.53
CA TYR A 635 10.70 -3.71 -16.42
C TYR A 635 11.11 -4.73 -15.35
N ALA A 636 10.11 -5.45 -14.86
CA ALA A 636 10.25 -6.62 -14.00
C ALA A 636 9.66 -7.87 -14.65
N LEU A 637 10.38 -8.99 -14.52
CA LEU A 637 9.91 -10.33 -14.84
C LEU A 637 9.63 -11.05 -13.53
N ASP A 638 8.36 -11.19 -13.20
CA ASP A 638 7.92 -11.75 -11.94
C ASP A 638 7.29 -13.13 -12.14
N SER A 639 7.66 -14.05 -11.27
CA SER A 639 7.09 -15.39 -11.23
C SER A 639 6.91 -15.86 -9.80
N ALA A 640 5.79 -16.53 -9.54
CA ALA A 640 5.51 -17.08 -8.22
C ALA A 640 4.94 -18.49 -8.31
N VAL A 641 5.28 -19.33 -7.34
CA VAL A 641 4.66 -20.63 -7.12
C VAL A 641 4.24 -20.72 -5.66
N SER A 642 2.99 -21.09 -5.43
CA SER A 642 2.41 -21.17 -4.08
C SER A 642 1.71 -22.49 -3.85
N ILE A 643 1.82 -23.00 -2.63
CA ILE A 643 1.01 -24.08 -2.11
C ILE A 643 0.19 -23.57 -0.94
N GLU A 644 -1.12 -23.70 -1.03
CA GLU A 644 -2.08 -23.31 -0.01
C GLU A 644 -2.78 -24.52 0.54
N ARG A 645 -2.91 -24.62 1.86
CA ARG A 645 -3.56 -25.76 2.51
C ARG A 645 -4.46 -25.34 3.66
N GLN A 646 -5.68 -25.82 3.62
CA GLN A 646 -6.57 -25.82 4.77
C GLN A 646 -6.15 -26.95 5.73
N VAL A 647 -5.45 -26.59 6.82
CA VAL A 647 -4.95 -27.55 7.81
C VAL A 647 -6.07 -28.05 8.71
N THR A 648 -6.93 -27.14 9.16
CA THR A 648 -8.15 -27.44 9.92
C THR A 648 -9.32 -26.63 9.34
N ARG A 649 -10.54 -26.84 9.85
CA ARG A 649 -11.71 -26.04 9.44
C ARG A 649 -11.54 -24.53 9.72
N ASN A 650 -10.65 -24.19 10.63
CA ASN A 650 -10.45 -22.83 11.13
C ASN A 650 -9.05 -22.29 10.84
N ALA A 651 -8.20 -23.03 10.12
CA ALA A 651 -6.83 -22.63 9.87
C ALA A 651 -6.37 -22.95 8.46
N THR A 652 -5.73 -21.98 7.81
CA THR A 652 -5.01 -22.12 6.54
C THR A 652 -3.56 -21.72 6.69
N VAL A 653 -2.71 -22.38 5.91
CA VAL A 653 -1.32 -22.01 5.72
C VAL A 653 -1.00 -21.96 4.23
N SER A 654 -0.09 -21.08 3.84
CA SER A 654 0.47 -21.08 2.49
C SER A 654 1.96 -20.84 2.52
N VAL A 655 2.65 -21.36 1.52
CA VAL A 655 4.05 -21.05 1.25
C VAL A 655 4.15 -20.65 -0.21
N THR A 656 4.69 -19.46 -0.46
CA THR A 656 4.90 -18.89 -1.79
C THR A 656 6.39 -18.65 -2.00
N TYR A 657 6.92 -19.13 -3.11
CA TYR A 657 8.21 -18.71 -3.62
C TYR A 657 7.99 -17.69 -4.73
N LEU A 658 8.58 -16.52 -4.58
CA LEU A 658 8.55 -15.40 -5.53
C LEU A 658 9.95 -15.17 -6.07
N ASN A 659 10.07 -15.08 -7.39
CA ASN A 659 11.27 -14.65 -8.09
C ASN A 659 10.95 -13.41 -8.92
N SER A 660 11.70 -12.33 -8.69
CA SER A 660 11.60 -11.08 -9.43
C SER A 660 12.95 -10.72 -10.04
N ARG A 661 12.94 -10.29 -11.30
CA ARG A 661 14.13 -9.87 -12.05
C ARG A 661 13.84 -8.56 -12.77
N GLY A 662 14.50 -7.50 -12.35
CA GLY A 662 14.47 -6.22 -13.04
C GLY A 662 15.52 -6.12 -14.12
N GLY A 663 15.14 -5.54 -15.23
CA GLY A 663 16.03 -5.15 -16.31
C GLY A 663 15.76 -3.71 -16.72
N ARG A 664 16.73 -3.07 -17.35
CA ARG A 664 16.63 -1.67 -17.77
C ARG A 664 16.26 -0.74 -16.60
N GLN A 665 16.69 -1.08 -15.37
CA GLN A 665 16.45 -0.21 -14.24
C GLN A 665 17.14 1.13 -14.47
N TRP A 666 16.47 2.20 -14.09
CA TRP A 666 17.02 3.53 -14.29
C TRP A 666 18.11 3.84 -13.27
N VAL A 667 19.15 4.50 -13.74
CA VAL A 667 20.30 4.94 -12.94
C VAL A 667 20.80 6.26 -13.49
N THR A 668 21.33 7.11 -12.62
CA THR A 668 22.01 8.34 -13.03
C THR A 668 23.51 8.08 -13.19
N ASN A 669 24.07 8.44 -14.34
CA ASN A 669 25.48 8.25 -14.65
C ASN A 669 26.12 9.51 -15.20
N ASP A 670 27.34 9.85 -14.76
CA ASP A 670 28.12 10.93 -15.40
C ASP A 670 28.81 10.41 -16.67
N ILE A 671 28.22 10.72 -17.81
CA ILE A 671 28.74 10.28 -19.11
C ILE A 671 29.98 11.05 -19.57
N ASN A 672 30.31 12.14 -18.89
CA ASN A 672 31.53 12.92 -19.11
C ASN A 672 32.54 12.77 -17.94
N ALA A 673 32.39 11.75 -17.13
CA ALA A 673 33.35 11.43 -16.09
C ALA A 673 34.76 11.23 -16.67
N PRO A 674 35.83 11.54 -15.94
CA PRO A 674 37.20 11.30 -16.39
C PRO A 674 37.44 9.83 -16.76
N PHE A 675 38.22 9.58 -17.80
CA PHE A 675 38.61 8.22 -18.18
C PHE A 675 39.31 7.51 -17.00
N PRO A 676 39.12 6.18 -16.84
CA PRO A 676 39.72 5.42 -15.76
C PRO A 676 41.25 5.61 -15.71
N GLY A 677 41.77 5.86 -14.50
CA GLY A 677 43.19 6.06 -14.27
C GLY A 677 43.76 7.44 -14.63
N THR A 678 42.96 8.37 -15.20
CA THR A 678 43.39 9.74 -15.48
C THR A 678 43.05 10.72 -14.37
N TYR A 679 42.12 10.41 -13.52
CA TYR A 679 41.69 11.22 -12.36
C TYR A 679 42.50 10.86 -11.12
N ASN A 680 42.88 11.90 -10.38
CA ASN A 680 43.55 11.77 -9.08
C ASN A 680 42.71 12.56 -8.03
N PRO A 681 42.12 11.91 -7.03
CA PRO A 681 41.34 12.60 -5.99
C PRO A 681 42.11 13.71 -5.25
N ALA A 682 43.42 13.55 -5.07
CA ALA A 682 44.26 14.60 -4.49
C ALA A 682 44.45 15.84 -5.38
N ASN A 683 44.11 15.72 -6.68
CA ASN A 683 44.06 16.83 -7.64
C ASN A 683 42.74 16.81 -8.40
N PRO A 684 41.65 17.35 -7.84
CA PRO A 684 40.30 17.25 -8.40
C PRO A 684 40.10 17.88 -9.79
N THR A 685 41.04 18.71 -10.26
CA THR A 685 41.05 19.26 -11.62
C THR A 685 41.77 18.38 -12.62
N SER A 686 42.33 17.24 -12.20
CA SER A 686 42.95 16.24 -13.06
C SER A 686 41.87 15.45 -13.84
N GLY A 687 42.35 14.65 -14.78
CA GLY A 687 41.51 13.72 -15.52
C GLY A 687 41.18 14.22 -16.94
N VAL A 688 41.18 13.26 -17.86
CA VAL A 688 40.81 13.46 -19.26
C VAL A 688 39.36 13.06 -19.47
N ARG A 689 38.52 14.02 -19.82
CA ARG A 689 37.07 13.78 -19.99
C ARG A 689 36.70 13.56 -21.45
N PRO A 690 35.76 12.65 -21.79
CA PRO A 690 35.36 12.34 -23.16
C PRO A 690 34.96 13.53 -24.00
N LEU A 691 34.16 14.44 -23.44
CA LEU A 691 33.65 15.66 -24.09
C LEU A 691 34.45 16.91 -23.72
N GLY A 692 35.60 16.72 -23.06
CA GLY A 692 36.43 17.82 -22.56
C GLY A 692 35.97 18.39 -21.23
N THR A 693 36.87 19.10 -20.54
CA THR A 693 36.61 19.67 -19.22
C THR A 693 35.57 20.80 -19.25
N ALA A 694 35.48 21.55 -20.35
CA ALA A 694 34.51 22.63 -20.51
C ALA A 694 33.05 22.17 -20.52
N ALA A 695 32.80 20.92 -20.90
CA ALA A 695 31.44 20.34 -20.87
C ALA A 695 30.97 19.99 -19.45
N GLY A 696 31.87 19.92 -18.49
CA GLY A 696 31.56 19.67 -17.09
C GLY A 696 31.01 18.25 -16.80
N ASN A 697 30.29 18.12 -15.72
CA ASN A 697 29.58 16.84 -15.39
C ASN A 697 28.26 16.79 -16.16
N ILE A 698 28.03 15.67 -16.84
CA ILE A 698 26.78 15.43 -17.58
C ILE A 698 26.10 14.21 -16.97
N TYR A 699 25.20 14.47 -16.05
CA TYR A 699 24.40 13.44 -15.41
C TYR A 699 23.25 13.02 -16.30
N GLU A 700 23.32 11.81 -16.81
CA GLU A 700 22.34 11.27 -17.74
C GLU A 700 21.55 10.14 -17.10
N TYR A 701 20.23 10.23 -17.19
CA TYR A 701 19.34 9.13 -16.81
C TYR A 701 19.39 8.07 -17.90
N ILE A 702 19.85 6.87 -17.55
CA ILE A 702 20.02 5.74 -18.47
C ILE A 702 19.29 4.49 -17.96
N SER A 703 18.91 3.61 -18.87
CA SER A 703 18.20 2.34 -18.58
C SER A 703 19.15 1.14 -18.65
N SER A 704 20.04 0.99 -17.67
CA SER A 704 21.11 -0.02 -17.70
C SER A 704 21.19 -0.89 -16.45
N GLY A 705 20.53 -0.48 -15.37
CA GLY A 705 20.56 -1.19 -14.09
C GLY A 705 19.80 -2.52 -14.11
N ILE A 706 20.11 -3.38 -13.15
CA ILE A 706 19.46 -4.68 -12.96
C ILE A 706 19.22 -4.95 -11.47
N TYR A 707 18.17 -5.74 -11.17
CA TYR A 707 18.05 -6.36 -9.86
C TYR A 707 17.62 -7.83 -9.97
N ARG A 708 17.87 -8.58 -8.89
CA ARG A 708 17.41 -9.96 -8.71
C ARG A 708 16.93 -10.15 -7.28
N GLN A 709 15.75 -10.71 -7.15
CA GLN A 709 15.13 -10.95 -5.85
C GLN A 709 14.55 -12.36 -5.77
N HIS A 710 14.72 -12.99 -4.64
CA HIS A 710 14.14 -14.27 -4.28
C HIS A 710 13.48 -14.13 -2.91
N GLN A 711 12.19 -14.44 -2.84
CA GLN A 711 11.45 -14.42 -1.59
C GLN A 711 10.79 -15.77 -1.31
N VAL A 712 10.76 -16.15 -0.04
CA VAL A 712 9.90 -17.23 0.45
C VAL A 712 8.97 -16.62 1.47
N ILE A 713 7.68 -16.68 1.20
CA ILE A 713 6.62 -16.08 2.03
C ILE A 713 5.78 -17.21 2.61
N ALA A 714 5.75 -17.35 3.92
CA ALA A 714 4.90 -18.30 4.62
C ALA A 714 3.79 -17.54 5.35
N ASN A 715 2.53 -17.72 4.92
CA ASN A 715 1.37 -17.08 5.54
C ASN A 715 0.58 -18.10 6.38
N PHE A 716 -0.07 -17.62 7.43
CA PHE A 716 -1.04 -18.37 8.17
C PHE A 716 -2.23 -17.52 8.55
N ARG A 717 -3.41 -18.15 8.67
CA ARG A 717 -4.64 -17.54 9.17
C ARG A 717 -5.37 -18.54 10.06
N VAL A 718 -5.80 -18.08 11.22
CA VAL A 718 -6.56 -18.88 12.19
C VAL A 718 -7.77 -18.08 12.65
N ASN A 719 -8.97 -18.65 12.47
CA ASN A 719 -10.22 -18.07 12.97
C ASN A 719 -10.91 -19.10 13.85
N HIS A 720 -10.83 -18.92 15.17
CA HIS A 720 -11.42 -19.87 16.11
C HIS A 720 -12.19 -19.13 17.23
N ARG A 721 -13.51 -19.25 17.21
CA ARG A 721 -14.44 -18.70 18.22
C ARG A 721 -14.17 -17.22 18.55
N ARG A 722 -13.29 -16.97 19.55
CA ARG A 722 -12.95 -15.64 20.07
C ARG A 722 -11.58 -15.13 19.61
N VAL A 723 -10.89 -15.91 18.81
CA VAL A 723 -9.51 -15.61 18.37
C VAL A 723 -9.47 -15.60 16.86
N SER A 724 -9.06 -14.47 16.29
CA SER A 724 -8.73 -14.34 14.87
C SER A 724 -7.29 -13.86 14.78
N LEU A 725 -6.40 -14.67 14.23
CA LEU A 725 -4.98 -14.34 14.04
C LEU A 725 -4.59 -14.60 12.60
N PHE A 726 -3.75 -13.75 12.08
CA PHE A 726 -3.11 -13.94 10.79
C PHE A 726 -1.72 -13.34 10.83
N GLY A 727 -0.86 -13.80 9.94
CA GLY A 727 0.48 -13.29 9.87
C GLY A 727 1.29 -13.95 8.79
N TYR A 728 2.50 -13.48 8.62
CA TYR A 728 3.46 -14.02 7.67
C TYR A 728 4.89 -14.02 8.23
N TYR A 729 5.70 -14.89 7.66
CA TYR A 729 7.14 -14.85 7.70
C TYR A 729 7.67 -14.72 6.27
N VAL A 730 8.64 -13.82 6.08
CA VAL A 730 9.32 -13.63 4.80
C VAL A 730 10.81 -13.82 4.99
N PHE A 731 11.37 -14.68 4.13
CA PHE A 731 12.81 -14.71 3.83
C PHE A 731 13.03 -14.02 2.49
N ASN A 732 13.88 -12.99 2.47
CA ASN A 732 14.16 -12.18 1.29
C ASN A 732 15.66 -12.19 0.98
N ASN A 733 16.01 -12.22 -0.31
CA ASN A 733 17.35 -12.07 -0.81
C ASN A 733 17.31 -11.23 -2.08
N MET A 734 17.79 -10.00 -1.99
CA MET A 734 17.76 -9.03 -3.09
C MET A 734 19.14 -8.44 -3.35
N HIS A 735 19.53 -8.44 -4.63
CA HIS A 735 20.75 -7.82 -5.13
C HIS A 735 20.42 -6.88 -6.28
N SER A 736 21.11 -5.75 -6.34
CA SER A 736 20.96 -4.75 -7.40
C SER A 736 22.29 -4.05 -7.65
N ASP A 737 22.45 -3.45 -8.81
CA ASP A 737 23.54 -2.52 -9.14
C ASP A 737 23.10 -1.05 -9.08
N THR A 738 21.86 -0.81 -8.67
CA THR A 738 21.32 0.53 -8.45
C THR A 738 20.35 0.53 -7.26
N ALA A 739 20.24 1.65 -6.56
CA ALA A 739 19.19 1.90 -5.58
C ALA A 739 18.08 2.82 -6.13
N GLY A 740 18.03 3.00 -7.45
CA GLY A 740 17.04 3.82 -8.16
C GLY A 740 17.67 4.94 -8.98
N VAL A 741 16.82 5.67 -9.68
CA VAL A 741 17.20 6.70 -10.65
C VAL A 741 17.97 7.87 -10.00
N ASP A 742 17.72 8.17 -8.72
CA ASP A 742 18.39 9.26 -7.98
C ASP A 742 19.77 8.87 -7.45
N THR A 743 20.19 7.62 -7.67
CA THR A 743 21.49 7.14 -7.20
C THR A 743 22.52 7.16 -8.32
N PHE A 744 23.73 7.55 -7.95
CA PHE A 744 24.88 7.59 -8.85
C PHE A 744 25.73 6.32 -8.69
N ALA A 745 26.12 5.73 -9.80
CA ALA A 745 27.16 4.70 -9.77
C ALA A 745 28.48 5.29 -9.23
N GLN A 746 29.14 4.56 -8.34
CA GLN A 746 30.46 4.98 -7.88
C GLN A 746 31.46 5.03 -9.05
N ASN A 747 31.44 4.02 -9.91
CA ASN A 747 32.30 3.96 -11.10
C ASN A 747 31.47 4.14 -12.38
N PRO A 748 31.47 5.34 -13.00
CA PRO A 748 30.69 5.61 -14.18
C PRO A 748 31.00 4.71 -15.39
N TRP A 749 32.19 4.10 -15.41
CA TRP A 749 32.68 3.24 -16.47
C TRP A 749 32.40 1.75 -16.25
N ASN A 750 31.97 1.36 -15.06
CA ASN A 750 31.65 -0.01 -14.70
C ASN A 750 30.53 -0.09 -13.67
N LEU A 751 29.29 0.02 -14.15
CA LEU A 751 28.10 -0.01 -13.28
C LEU A 751 27.99 -1.34 -12.51
N MET A 752 28.46 -2.45 -13.08
CA MET A 752 28.48 -3.76 -12.41
C MET A 752 29.37 -3.81 -11.16
N ALA A 753 30.28 -2.84 -10.95
CA ALA A 753 31.04 -2.72 -9.71
C ALA A 753 30.14 -2.38 -8.52
N ASP A 754 28.93 -1.89 -8.76
CA ASP A 754 27.93 -1.57 -7.75
C ASP A 754 26.93 -2.72 -7.51
N TYR A 755 27.08 -3.87 -8.20
CA TYR A 755 26.22 -5.01 -7.96
C TYR A 755 26.49 -5.65 -6.60
N GLY A 756 25.57 -5.48 -5.68
CA GLY A 756 25.66 -5.92 -4.31
C GLY A 756 24.27 -6.14 -3.69
N ARG A 757 24.22 -6.23 -2.37
CA ARG A 757 22.94 -6.29 -1.65
C ARG A 757 22.14 -5.03 -1.92
N ALA A 758 20.87 -5.20 -2.24
CA ALA A 758 19.96 -4.04 -2.36
C ALA A 758 19.67 -3.43 -0.98
N GLU A 759 19.34 -2.17 -0.92
CA GLU A 759 18.97 -1.47 0.32
C GLU A 759 17.77 -2.13 1.02
N LEU A 760 16.83 -2.66 0.24
CA LEU A 760 15.65 -3.38 0.74
C LEU A 760 15.88 -4.87 1.01
N ASP A 761 17.14 -5.35 1.04
CA ASP A 761 17.47 -6.74 1.37
C ASP A 761 17.36 -7.04 2.87
N ILE A 762 16.16 -6.86 3.43
CA ILE A 762 15.86 -7.30 4.80
C ILE A 762 15.64 -8.79 4.78
N ARG A 763 16.61 -9.56 5.31
CA ARG A 763 16.64 -11.03 5.20
C ARG A 763 15.46 -11.75 5.82
N HIS A 764 15.04 -11.32 6.99
CA HIS A 764 13.98 -11.95 7.77
C HIS A 764 12.97 -10.91 8.22
N ARG A 765 11.70 -11.20 8.00
CA ARG A 765 10.59 -10.36 8.47
C ARG A 765 9.47 -11.25 9.00
N VAL A 766 8.92 -10.87 10.14
CA VAL A 766 7.77 -11.52 10.79
C VAL A 766 6.71 -10.46 11.08
N PHE A 767 5.51 -10.74 10.65
CA PHE A 767 4.31 -9.99 11.00
C PHE A 767 3.26 -10.92 11.57
N LEU A 768 2.62 -10.53 12.68
CA LEU A 768 1.48 -11.21 13.26
C LEU A 768 0.51 -10.18 13.78
N ALA A 769 -0.76 -10.28 13.41
CA ALA A 769 -1.82 -9.43 13.93
C ALA A 769 -3.12 -10.20 14.12
N GLY A 770 -4.06 -9.61 14.85
CA GLY A 770 -5.38 -10.21 15.01
C GLY A 770 -6.22 -9.61 16.13
N SER A 771 -7.23 -10.37 16.54
CA SER A 771 -8.15 -9.98 17.61
C SER A 771 -8.44 -11.14 18.54
N VAL A 772 -8.59 -10.82 19.83
CA VAL A 772 -8.97 -11.76 20.90
C VAL A 772 -10.10 -11.17 21.72
N ALA A 773 -11.29 -11.76 21.60
CA ALA A 773 -12.45 -11.34 22.38
C ALA A 773 -12.38 -11.95 23.80
N MET A 774 -12.34 -11.07 24.82
CA MET A 774 -12.25 -11.42 26.22
C MET A 774 -13.62 -11.34 26.91
N PRO A 775 -13.78 -11.92 28.08
CA PRO A 775 -14.95 -11.68 28.92
C PRO A 775 -15.19 -10.18 29.19
N LEU A 776 -16.41 -9.81 29.57
CA LEU A 776 -16.84 -8.44 29.87
C LEU A 776 -16.85 -7.49 28.63
N GLY A 777 -16.82 -8.03 27.40
CA GLY A 777 -16.85 -7.23 26.16
C GLY A 777 -15.57 -6.44 25.92
N ILE A 778 -14.46 -6.90 26.47
CA ILE A 778 -13.12 -6.36 26.19
C ILE A 778 -12.56 -7.08 24.96
N GLU A 779 -11.96 -6.34 24.05
CA GLU A 779 -11.29 -6.86 22.86
C GLU A 779 -9.82 -6.46 22.88
N PHE A 780 -8.92 -7.41 22.67
CA PHE A 780 -7.49 -7.19 22.50
C PHE A 780 -7.12 -7.37 21.03
N TYR A 781 -6.24 -6.50 20.56
CA TYR A 781 -5.69 -6.53 19.19
C TYR A 781 -4.17 -6.52 19.30
N PRO A 782 -3.53 -7.69 19.43
CA PRO A 782 -2.07 -7.82 19.41
C PRO A 782 -1.54 -7.65 18.00
N MET A 783 -0.36 -7.01 17.88
CA MET A 783 0.42 -6.93 16.65
C MET A 783 1.90 -7.11 16.98
N ILE A 784 2.58 -7.97 16.26
CA ILE A 784 4.02 -8.21 16.38
C ILE A 784 4.67 -7.91 15.05
N LEU A 785 5.73 -7.11 15.10
CA LEU A 785 6.63 -6.80 14.00
C LEU A 785 8.04 -7.17 14.43
N ALA A 786 8.73 -7.95 13.60
CA ALA A 786 10.14 -8.27 13.82
C ALA A 786 10.87 -8.35 12.49
N ARG A 787 12.06 -7.76 12.41
CA ARG A 787 12.90 -7.81 11.22
C ARG A 787 14.36 -7.92 11.56
N SER A 788 15.14 -8.54 10.67
CA SER A 788 16.59 -8.45 10.70
C SER A 788 17.06 -7.03 10.37
N GLY A 789 18.31 -6.74 10.69
CA GLY A 789 18.91 -5.45 10.37
C GLY A 789 18.88 -5.13 8.87
N MET A 790 18.68 -3.86 8.56
CA MET A 790 18.81 -3.35 7.20
C MET A 790 20.29 -3.30 6.79
N PRO A 791 20.58 -3.55 5.52
CA PRO A 791 21.94 -3.37 5.01
C PRO A 791 22.27 -1.89 4.89
N PHE A 792 23.57 -1.56 4.96
CA PHE A 792 24.05 -0.21 4.71
C PHE A 792 25.45 -0.24 4.08
N SER A 793 25.77 0.82 3.36
CA SER A 793 27.05 0.99 2.68
C SER A 793 28.10 1.60 3.60
N ILE A 794 29.34 1.15 3.42
CA ILE A 794 30.52 1.75 4.05
C ILE A 794 31.16 2.66 3.00
N THR A 795 31.35 3.95 3.33
CA THR A 795 31.87 4.98 2.42
C THR A 795 33.12 5.67 2.97
N THR A 796 33.93 6.22 2.10
CA THR A 796 35.10 7.03 2.48
C THR A 796 34.78 8.53 2.55
N GLY A 797 33.67 8.97 1.94
CA GLY A 797 33.32 10.38 1.78
C GLY A 797 34.15 11.11 0.72
N GLU A 798 34.83 10.37 -0.17
CA GLU A 798 35.66 10.93 -1.24
C GLU A 798 34.97 10.78 -2.61
N ASP A 799 35.24 11.71 -3.53
CA ASP A 799 34.98 11.53 -4.96
C ASP A 799 36.15 10.79 -5.60
N LEU A 800 36.01 9.49 -5.81
CA LEU A 800 37.09 8.64 -6.34
C LEU A 800 37.22 8.68 -7.87
N PHE A 801 36.23 9.20 -8.58
CA PHE A 801 36.15 9.15 -10.05
C PHE A 801 35.99 10.52 -10.75
N GLY A 802 35.97 11.61 -9.99
CA GLY A 802 35.86 12.97 -10.53
C GLY A 802 34.50 13.32 -11.07
N THR A 803 33.46 12.73 -10.50
CA THR A 803 32.06 12.97 -10.85
C THR A 803 31.41 14.12 -10.08
N GLY A 804 32.08 14.61 -9.03
CA GLY A 804 31.50 15.57 -8.08
C GLY A 804 30.61 14.92 -7.01
N ILE A 805 30.54 13.59 -6.98
CA ILE A 805 29.72 12.81 -6.03
C ILE A 805 30.62 12.11 -5.00
N HIS A 806 30.38 12.36 -3.72
CA HIS A 806 31.19 11.83 -2.61
C HIS A 806 30.65 10.47 -2.12
N ASN A 807 30.45 9.53 -3.02
CA ASN A 807 29.92 8.17 -2.75
C ASN A 807 31.00 7.08 -2.76
N GLY A 808 32.28 7.45 -2.72
CA GLY A 808 33.39 6.50 -2.77
C GLY A 808 33.31 5.45 -1.67
N ARG A 809 33.45 4.16 -2.05
CA ARG A 809 33.55 3.03 -1.11
C ARG A 809 35.00 2.62 -0.96
N PRO A 810 35.41 2.13 0.21
CA PRO A 810 36.76 1.62 0.44
C PRO A 810 36.99 0.31 -0.33
N ALA A 811 38.25 -0.12 -0.40
CA ALA A 811 38.60 -1.51 -0.72
C ALA A 811 38.90 -2.31 0.54
N TYR A 812 38.97 -3.65 0.44
CA TYR A 812 39.50 -4.43 1.53
C TYR A 812 41.02 -4.25 1.62
N ALA A 813 41.53 -3.90 2.80
CA ALA A 813 42.96 -3.72 3.00
C ALA A 813 43.71 -5.06 2.83
N ASN A 814 44.89 -4.98 2.26
CA ASN A 814 45.77 -6.11 2.05
C ASN A 814 47.22 -5.77 2.50
N ALA A 815 48.18 -6.68 2.35
CA ALA A 815 49.55 -6.49 2.80
C ALA A 815 50.28 -5.32 2.08
N ALA A 816 49.79 -4.87 0.93
CA ALA A 816 50.36 -3.75 0.18
C ALA A 816 49.74 -2.39 0.55
N THR A 817 48.63 -2.37 1.31
CA THR A 817 47.93 -1.13 1.73
C THR A 817 48.82 -0.37 2.72
N PRO A 818 49.13 0.92 2.48
CA PRO A 818 49.90 1.72 3.42
C PRO A 818 49.23 1.76 4.80
N ALA A 819 49.99 1.67 5.85
CA ALA A 819 49.46 1.61 7.22
C ALA A 819 48.60 2.83 7.60
N ALA A 820 48.86 3.98 7.01
CA ALA A 820 48.06 5.21 7.20
C ALA A 820 46.64 5.09 6.61
N ASP A 821 46.48 4.29 5.54
CA ASP A 821 45.22 4.12 4.84
C ASP A 821 44.38 2.92 5.37
N VAL A 822 44.95 2.15 6.31
CA VAL A 822 44.21 1.02 6.91
C VAL A 822 43.30 1.48 8.02
N ARG A 823 42.01 1.06 7.94
CA ARG A 823 41.03 1.23 9.02
C ARG A 823 40.48 -0.13 9.44
N VAL A 824 40.72 -0.48 10.71
CA VAL A 824 40.18 -1.69 11.34
C VAL A 824 38.86 -1.35 11.98
N THR A 825 37.79 -2.06 11.60
CA THR A 825 36.43 -1.82 12.09
C THR A 825 35.75 -3.14 12.44
N PRO A 826 34.61 -3.13 13.14
CA PRO A 826 33.80 -4.34 13.38
C PRO A 826 33.25 -4.97 12.09
N TYR A 827 33.23 -4.23 10.99
CA TYR A 827 32.69 -4.69 9.69
C TYR A 827 33.79 -5.20 8.74
N GLY A 828 35.06 -5.02 9.09
CA GLY A 828 36.21 -5.44 8.29
C GLY A 828 37.39 -4.49 8.40
N THR A 829 38.47 -4.84 7.73
CA THR A 829 39.70 -3.99 7.62
C THR A 829 39.74 -3.40 6.22
N PHE A 830 39.68 -2.08 6.15
CA PHE A 830 39.49 -1.33 4.90
C PHE A 830 40.69 -0.49 4.55
N ASP A 831 40.91 -0.36 3.25
CA ASP A 831 41.78 0.62 2.62
C ASP A 831 40.91 1.84 2.28
N ILE A 832 41.15 2.99 2.95
CA ILE A 832 40.34 4.20 2.80
C ILE A 832 40.78 5.09 1.63
N ASN A 833 41.92 4.80 1.02
CA ASN A 833 42.44 5.52 -0.14
C ASN A 833 42.76 4.54 -1.28
N PRO A 834 41.77 3.75 -1.74
CA PRO A 834 41.97 2.70 -2.73
C PRO A 834 42.29 3.32 -4.10
N GLY A 835 43.24 2.73 -4.80
CA GLY A 835 43.50 3.11 -6.19
C GLY A 835 42.31 2.78 -7.11
N PRO A 836 42.22 3.41 -8.31
CA PRO A 836 41.06 3.29 -9.22
C PRO A 836 40.83 1.88 -9.78
N GLN A 837 41.81 0.98 -9.63
CA GLN A 837 41.75 -0.42 -10.03
C GLN A 837 41.47 -1.37 -8.84
N ALA A 838 41.26 -0.83 -7.66
CA ALA A 838 41.01 -1.63 -6.48
C ALA A 838 39.69 -2.41 -6.56
N LEU A 839 39.61 -3.54 -5.88
CA LEU A 839 38.36 -4.25 -5.68
C LEU A 839 37.59 -3.57 -4.53
N PHE A 840 36.68 -2.69 -4.90
CA PHE A 840 35.87 -1.95 -3.92
C PHE A 840 34.94 -2.89 -3.14
N VAL A 841 34.68 -2.52 -1.89
CA VAL A 841 33.67 -3.17 -1.06
C VAL A 841 32.30 -3.01 -1.75
N PRO A 842 31.52 -4.10 -1.95
CA PRO A 842 30.18 -3.96 -2.55
C PRO A 842 29.27 -3.04 -1.74
N PRO A 843 28.28 -2.41 -2.35
CA PRO A 843 27.29 -1.61 -1.61
C PRO A 843 26.55 -2.48 -0.60
N ASN A 844 26.10 -1.86 0.49
CA ASN A 844 25.24 -2.48 1.50
C ASN A 844 25.81 -3.77 2.13
N THR A 845 27.14 -3.84 2.25
CA THR A 845 27.85 -5.02 2.82
C THR A 845 27.61 -5.14 4.32
N ALA A 846 27.55 -4.03 5.03
CA ALA A 846 27.30 -4.01 6.48
C ALA A 846 25.80 -4.21 6.78
N THR A 847 25.50 -4.63 8.01
CA THR A 847 24.12 -4.87 8.47
C THR A 847 23.91 -4.14 9.78
N GLY A 848 22.86 -3.33 9.84
CA GLY A 848 22.43 -2.58 11.00
C GLY A 848 21.72 -3.45 12.05
N PRO A 849 21.18 -2.83 13.11
CA PRO A 849 20.43 -3.51 14.17
C PRO A 849 19.14 -4.16 13.67
N SER A 850 18.74 -5.25 14.32
CA SER A 850 17.41 -5.83 14.15
C SER A 850 16.38 -5.01 14.92
N ALA A 851 15.11 -5.07 14.48
CA ALA A 851 14.02 -4.41 15.16
C ALA A 851 12.94 -5.41 15.60
N PHE A 852 12.35 -5.16 16.76
CA PHE A 852 11.22 -5.91 17.31
C PHE A 852 10.23 -4.98 17.97
N THR A 853 8.96 -5.11 17.63
CA THR A 853 7.89 -4.29 18.19
C THR A 853 6.69 -5.17 18.55
N PHE A 854 6.13 -4.95 19.72
CA PHE A 854 4.87 -5.54 20.16
C PHE A 854 3.89 -4.42 20.46
N ASN A 855 2.87 -4.29 19.61
CA ASN A 855 1.78 -3.34 19.76
C ASN A 855 0.56 -4.06 20.33
N LEU A 856 -0.14 -3.41 21.24
CA LEU A 856 -1.35 -3.94 21.84
C LEU A 856 -2.41 -2.85 21.96
N ARG A 857 -3.52 -3.05 21.29
CA ARG A 857 -4.71 -2.24 21.50
C ARG A 857 -5.72 -3.01 22.33
N MET A 858 -6.34 -2.33 23.29
CA MET A 858 -7.44 -2.81 24.10
C MET A 858 -8.64 -1.89 23.89
N SER A 859 -9.81 -2.46 23.63
CA SER A 859 -11.03 -1.67 23.49
C SER A 859 -12.21 -2.27 24.26
N ARG A 860 -13.15 -1.39 24.66
CA ARG A 860 -14.43 -1.79 25.23
C ARG A 860 -15.53 -0.87 24.71
N THR A 861 -16.60 -1.48 24.19
CA THR A 861 -17.75 -0.77 23.69
C THR A 861 -18.93 -0.91 24.63
N PHE A 862 -19.56 0.22 24.98
CA PHE A 862 -20.77 0.33 25.79
C PHE A 862 -21.94 0.72 24.88
N GLY A 863 -22.95 -0.13 24.79
CA GLY A 863 -24.18 0.16 24.05
C GLY A 863 -25.29 0.69 24.96
N PHE A 864 -26.00 1.72 24.51
CA PHE A 864 -27.14 2.29 25.24
C PHE A 864 -28.26 2.76 24.28
N GLY A 865 -29.43 3.11 24.82
CA GLY A 865 -30.61 3.42 24.03
C GLY A 865 -31.42 2.18 23.66
N ALA A 866 -32.39 2.33 22.79
CA ALA A 866 -33.24 1.24 22.32
C ALA A 866 -32.41 0.15 21.65
N ARG A 867 -32.78 -1.12 21.84
CA ARG A 867 -32.25 -2.20 21.01
C ARG A 867 -32.68 -1.94 19.56
N GLY A 868 -31.75 -1.99 18.63
CA GLY A 868 -32.07 -1.97 17.22
C GLY A 868 -33.01 -3.16 16.94
N ARG A 869 -34.12 -2.88 16.23
CA ARG A 869 -35.05 -3.94 15.85
C ARG A 869 -34.29 -4.91 14.98
N GLU A 870 -33.94 -6.06 15.53
CA GLU A 870 -33.47 -7.18 14.74
C GLU A 870 -34.65 -7.59 13.82
N GLU A 871 -34.46 -7.49 12.52
CA GLU A 871 -35.16 -8.39 11.62
C GLU A 871 -34.57 -9.79 11.91
N HIS A 872 -35.26 -10.54 12.76
CA HIS A 872 -34.95 -11.92 13.05
C HIS A 872 -34.97 -12.71 11.74
N GLY A 873 -33.82 -12.90 11.13
CA GLY A 873 -33.57 -14.02 10.25
C GLY A 873 -33.27 -15.25 11.11
N ASP A 874 -34.29 -16.03 11.37
CA ASP A 874 -34.20 -17.32 12.08
C ASP A 874 -33.15 -18.22 11.43
N SER A 875 -32.08 -18.53 12.17
CA SER A 875 -30.96 -19.36 11.74
C SER A 875 -31.31 -20.83 11.94
N GLY A 876 -32.09 -21.40 10.96
CA GLY A 876 -32.17 -22.82 10.79
C GLY A 876 -30.98 -23.34 9.97
N GLY A 877 -30.11 -24.13 10.60
CA GLY A 877 -28.97 -24.77 9.96
C GLY A 877 -29.38 -25.72 8.83
N GLY A 878 -28.73 -25.61 7.72
CA GLY A 878 -28.82 -26.53 6.56
C GLY A 878 -27.62 -26.24 5.65
N SER A 879 -26.62 -27.10 5.72
CA SER A 879 -25.49 -27.11 4.83
C SER A 879 -25.93 -27.53 3.43
N GLU A 880 -25.88 -26.61 2.48
CA GLU A 880 -25.68 -26.96 1.07
C GLU A 880 -24.74 -25.96 0.40
N SER A 881 -23.64 -26.52 -0.04
CA SER A 881 -22.58 -25.89 -0.80
C SER A 881 -23.06 -25.58 -2.22
N GLY A 882 -23.34 -24.31 -2.47
CA GLY A 882 -23.51 -23.79 -3.84
C GLY A 882 -22.45 -22.73 -4.07
N HIS A 883 -21.38 -23.08 -4.76
CA HIS A 883 -20.39 -22.13 -5.20
C HIS A 883 -20.97 -21.19 -6.24
N HIS A 884 -21.24 -19.95 -5.85
CA HIS A 884 -21.44 -18.84 -6.77
C HIS A 884 -20.30 -17.85 -6.60
N HIS A 885 -19.38 -17.90 -7.54
CA HIS A 885 -18.33 -16.90 -7.69
C HIS A 885 -18.96 -15.60 -8.19
N HIS A 886 -18.99 -14.60 -7.33
CA HIS A 886 -19.18 -13.23 -7.74
C HIS A 886 -17.91 -12.46 -7.41
N ARG A 887 -17.16 -12.12 -8.44
CA ARG A 887 -16.14 -11.08 -8.36
C ARG A 887 -16.86 -9.77 -8.21
N GLU A 888 -16.60 -9.08 -7.11
CA GLU A 888 -17.02 -7.69 -6.92
C GLU A 888 -16.13 -6.80 -7.79
N GLY A 889 -16.70 -6.22 -8.84
CA GLY A 889 -16.06 -5.06 -9.49
C GLY A 889 -15.83 -3.96 -8.45
N LEU A 890 -14.73 -3.23 -8.56
CA LEU A 890 -14.36 -2.11 -7.69
C LEU A 890 -15.31 -0.91 -7.75
N GLY A 891 -16.44 -1.04 -8.39
CA GLY A 891 -17.42 0.01 -8.62
C GLY A 891 -18.51 0.13 -7.57
N GLY A 892 -18.94 1.37 -7.38
CA GLY A 892 -19.94 1.82 -6.44
C GLY A 892 -21.20 0.96 -6.45
N ARG A 893 -21.58 0.47 -5.29
CA ARG A 893 -22.81 -0.29 -5.08
C ARG A 893 -23.97 0.62 -4.76
N GLY A 894 -25.09 0.33 -5.37
CA GLY A 894 -26.33 1.03 -5.19
C GLY A 894 -26.82 1.16 -3.74
N LEU A 895 -27.76 2.08 -3.57
CA LEU A 895 -28.39 2.56 -2.32
C LEU A 895 -28.94 1.49 -1.37
N SER A 896 -28.84 0.18 -1.65
CA SER A 896 -29.43 -0.83 -0.81
C SER A 896 -28.41 -1.37 0.21
N SER A 897 -28.65 -0.99 1.43
CA SER A 897 -28.27 -1.64 2.70
C SER A 897 -26.79 -1.88 2.97
N GLY A 898 -26.20 -1.04 3.65
CA GLY A 898 -24.95 -1.16 4.34
C GLY A 898 -24.73 -0.03 5.31
N GLY A 899 -25.80 0.45 5.92
CA GLY A 899 -25.72 1.29 7.11
C GLY A 899 -25.01 0.58 8.26
N GLY A 900 -23.78 0.12 8.02
CA GLY A 900 -22.80 -0.16 9.01
C GLY A 900 -22.08 1.13 9.36
N GLY A 901 -22.84 2.19 9.66
CA GLY A 901 -22.31 3.26 10.49
C GLY A 901 -21.71 2.64 11.75
N LEU A 902 -20.86 3.34 12.44
CA LEU A 902 -20.20 2.97 13.69
C LEU A 902 -21.10 2.27 14.74
N ARG A 903 -21.96 1.35 14.33
CA ARG A 903 -22.57 0.40 15.27
C ARG A 903 -21.40 -0.35 15.85
N GLY A 904 -20.94 0.18 16.97
CA GLY A 904 -19.83 -0.31 17.72
C GLY A 904 -19.93 -1.82 17.85
N GLY A 905 -18.86 -2.51 17.50
CA GLY A 905 -18.81 -3.96 17.57
C GLY A 905 -19.48 -4.48 18.83
N GLY A 906 -20.40 -5.39 18.65
CA GLY A 906 -20.96 -6.17 19.73
C GLY A 906 -22.12 -5.57 20.51
N THR A 907 -22.66 -4.38 20.18
CA THR A 907 -23.87 -3.89 20.86
C THR A 907 -25.05 -3.84 19.91
N GLU A 908 -26.13 -4.55 20.27
CA GLU A 908 -27.45 -4.48 19.62
C GLU A 908 -28.20 -3.15 19.88
N ARG A 909 -27.49 -2.14 20.41
CA ARG A 909 -28.11 -0.89 20.84
C ARG A 909 -27.87 0.25 19.85
N ARG A 910 -28.78 1.23 19.82
CA ARG A 910 -28.77 2.35 18.87
C ARG A 910 -27.51 3.22 19.01
N TYR A 911 -27.01 3.39 20.23
CA TYR A 911 -25.85 4.23 20.52
C TYR A 911 -24.71 3.38 21.07
N ALA A 912 -23.51 3.69 20.67
CA ALA A 912 -22.30 3.01 21.10
C ALA A 912 -21.25 4.02 21.56
N LEU A 913 -20.68 3.82 22.74
CA LEU A 913 -19.52 4.54 23.25
C LEU A 913 -18.37 3.55 23.36
N THR A 914 -17.28 3.80 22.65
CA THR A 914 -16.09 2.93 22.67
C THR A 914 -14.93 3.68 23.33
N LEU A 915 -14.32 3.06 24.32
CA LEU A 915 -13.05 3.45 24.90
C LEU A 915 -11.96 2.51 24.39
N SER A 916 -10.84 3.04 23.95
CA SER A 916 -9.67 2.23 23.59
C SER A 916 -8.37 2.87 24.06
N VAL A 917 -7.42 1.99 24.38
CA VAL A 917 -6.04 2.31 24.72
C VAL A 917 -5.18 1.52 23.75
N GLU A 918 -4.29 2.19 23.06
CA GLU A 918 -3.32 1.59 22.15
C GLU A 918 -1.91 1.86 22.66
N ALA A 919 -1.16 0.81 22.95
CA ALA A 919 0.24 0.88 23.29
C ALA A 919 1.06 0.36 22.11
N GLN A 920 1.75 1.25 21.42
CA GLN A 920 2.77 0.93 20.43
C GLN A 920 4.06 0.62 21.16
N ASN A 921 4.79 -0.39 20.73
CA ASN A 921 6.01 -0.87 21.37
C ASN A 921 5.86 -1.02 22.90
N LEU A 922 4.86 -1.81 23.31
CA LEU A 922 4.47 -1.98 24.72
C LEU A 922 5.64 -2.31 25.65
N PHE A 923 6.59 -3.12 25.19
CA PHE A 923 7.76 -3.53 25.96
C PHE A 923 8.89 -2.50 25.97
N ASN A 924 8.72 -1.38 25.25
CA ASN A 924 9.73 -0.33 25.10
C ASN A 924 11.09 -0.88 24.62
N ASN A 925 11.07 -1.75 23.62
CA ASN A 925 12.28 -2.23 23.00
C ASN A 925 12.87 -1.08 22.16
N VAL A 926 14.14 -0.74 22.40
CA VAL A 926 14.81 0.33 21.66
C VAL A 926 15.21 -0.20 20.27
N ASN A 927 14.46 0.21 19.27
CA ASN A 927 14.75 -0.12 17.88
C ASN A 927 15.62 0.99 17.28
N LEU A 928 16.90 0.67 17.08
CA LEU A 928 17.88 1.62 16.56
C LEU A 928 17.84 1.71 15.04
N GLY A 929 18.10 2.91 14.51
CA GLY A 929 18.25 3.19 13.10
C GLY A 929 19.53 2.61 12.48
N ILE A 930 19.72 2.87 11.21
CA ILE A 930 20.91 2.43 10.45
C ILE A 930 22.15 3.15 11.00
N PRO A 931 23.27 2.42 11.24
CA PRO A 931 24.51 3.03 11.70
C PRO A 931 25.12 3.99 10.65
N VAL A 932 25.84 5.02 11.12
CA VAL A 932 26.62 5.91 10.25
C VAL A 932 27.68 5.09 9.49
N GLY A 933 27.65 5.11 8.16
CA GLY A 933 28.49 4.29 7.29
C GLY A 933 29.79 4.99 6.81
N GLY A 934 29.95 6.28 7.06
CA GLY A 934 31.13 7.05 6.64
C GLY A 934 32.35 6.76 7.53
N LEU A 935 33.43 6.21 6.98
CA LEU A 935 34.66 5.89 7.71
C LEU A 935 35.38 7.11 8.28
N ASN A 936 35.12 8.28 7.72
CA ASN A 936 35.67 9.58 8.17
C ASN A 936 34.86 10.19 9.34
N SER A 937 33.72 9.60 9.65
CA SER A 937 32.84 10.08 10.70
C SER A 937 33.34 9.62 12.08
N PRO A 938 33.36 10.52 13.09
CA PRO A 938 33.59 10.10 14.47
C PRO A 938 32.45 9.20 15.00
N LEU A 939 31.32 9.19 14.31
CA LEU A 939 30.12 8.43 14.64
C LEU A 939 30.06 7.08 13.87
N PHE A 940 31.10 6.72 13.11
CA PHE A 940 31.10 5.50 12.29
C PHE A 940 30.68 4.26 13.09
N GLY A 941 29.76 3.49 12.53
CA GLY A 941 29.26 2.25 13.13
C GLY A 941 28.27 2.45 14.29
N ARG A 942 27.95 3.69 14.65
CA ARG A 942 26.96 4.02 15.69
C ARG A 942 25.62 4.38 15.06
N SER A 943 24.56 3.85 15.61
CA SER A 943 23.22 4.38 15.31
C SER A 943 23.00 5.65 16.13
N ILE A 944 22.65 6.73 15.47
CA ILE A 944 22.41 8.05 16.08
C ILE A 944 20.95 8.41 16.12
N ASP A 945 20.12 7.54 15.59
CA ASP A 945 18.69 7.69 15.40
C ASP A 945 17.94 6.41 15.81
N LEU A 946 16.64 6.53 16.02
CA LEU A 946 15.71 5.41 16.15
C LEU A 946 15.31 4.91 14.77
N ALA A 947 14.93 3.63 14.70
CA ALA A 947 14.46 3.05 13.46
C ALA A 947 13.24 3.85 12.92
N SER A 948 13.34 4.32 11.67
CA SER A 948 12.32 5.07 10.95
C SER A 948 12.10 4.47 9.56
N GLY A 949 11.05 4.90 8.86
CA GLY A 949 10.78 4.52 7.48
C GLY A 949 9.62 3.52 7.31
N PRO A 950 9.33 3.10 6.07
CA PRO A 950 8.13 2.33 5.72
C PRO A 950 8.03 0.95 6.39
N TYR A 951 9.06 0.52 7.10
CA TYR A 951 9.09 -0.77 7.81
C TYR A 951 9.39 -0.65 9.29
N SER A 952 9.37 0.56 9.82
CA SER A 952 9.47 0.85 11.24
C SER A 952 9.03 2.30 11.45
N GLY A 953 7.73 2.53 11.56
CA GLY A 953 7.18 3.87 11.71
C GLY A 953 7.76 4.59 12.94
N GLU A 954 7.79 5.92 12.91
CA GLU A 954 8.29 6.78 14.00
C GLU A 954 7.68 6.41 15.38
N GLY A 955 6.47 5.83 15.40
CA GLY A 955 5.80 5.39 16.62
C GLY A 955 6.30 4.06 17.20
N ASP A 956 6.98 3.23 16.41
CA ASP A 956 7.34 1.86 16.80
C ASP A 956 8.73 1.75 17.42
N ALA A 957 9.53 2.80 17.35
CA ALA A 957 10.91 2.80 17.82
C ALA A 957 11.05 2.93 19.33
N SER A 958 10.08 3.58 20.02
CA SER A 958 9.96 3.65 21.47
C SER A 958 8.49 3.55 21.89
N ARG A 959 8.22 3.25 23.17
CA ARG A 959 6.83 3.09 23.64
C ARG A 959 6.04 4.38 23.53
N ARG A 960 4.87 4.29 22.88
CA ARG A 960 3.87 5.34 22.77
C ARG A 960 2.49 4.81 23.20
N ILE A 961 1.69 5.64 23.89
CA ILE A 961 0.33 5.24 24.32
C ILE A 961 -0.68 6.28 23.87
N ASP A 962 -1.63 5.86 23.04
CA ASP A 962 -2.74 6.65 22.55
C ASP A 962 -4.05 6.27 23.28
N LEU A 963 -4.83 7.27 23.65
CA LEU A 963 -6.14 7.11 24.29
C LEU A 963 -7.21 7.58 23.32
N ARG A 964 -8.24 6.75 23.09
CA ARG A 964 -9.35 7.09 22.20
C ARG A 964 -10.69 6.96 22.88
N LEU A 965 -11.55 7.95 22.65
CA LEU A 965 -12.99 7.92 22.91
C LEU A 965 -13.73 8.09 21.57
N SER A 966 -14.68 7.21 21.29
CA SER A 966 -15.53 7.37 20.10
C SER A 966 -16.99 7.07 20.42
N PHE A 967 -17.87 7.85 19.82
CA PHE A 967 -19.33 7.72 19.89
C PHE A 967 -19.89 7.46 18.50
N GLY A 968 -20.91 6.59 18.41
CA GLY A 968 -21.59 6.29 17.15
C GLY A 968 -23.08 6.01 17.37
N PHE A 969 -23.91 6.29 16.32
CA PHE A 969 -25.36 6.09 16.34
C PHE A 969 -25.91 5.59 15.01
#